data_aeb422dd2f8b155398ff16939f3a06c3
#
_entry.id   aeb422dd2f8b155398ff16939f3a06c3
#
_cell.length_a   1.000
_cell.length_b   1.000
_cell.length_c   1.000
_cell.angle_alpha   90.00
_cell.angle_beta   90.00
_cell.angle_gamma   90.00
#
_symmetry.space_group_name_H-M   'P 1'
#
loop_
_entity.id
_entity.type
_entity.pdbx_description
1 polymer ?
#
loop_
_entity_poly.entity_id
_entity_poly.type
_entity_poly.pdbx_seq_one_letter_code
_entity_poly.pdbx_strand_id
1 'polypeptide(L)'
;MTHVDITASVPLLEPPGWAVAERELFDLLDHAWRRFARDFTAPDGRLNYQHTLTTRDGVDDFYETFFNWPQLYLLGGSDDLLAESERHWEGVTTQLTELGMLSGEYERGYDWFHQGESLLLLYFLTMADPARWTERAVRFAELYVDPAHGNYDPDRRIIRRPHNGSDSGRSGLFDGTHYPWIDREEKSYGFPLDWLLPPDAPVPERDSDPRLTTAMNTRMGVGDTAVNLAAAGLVLNAWILTGEQRYRDWIEQYVGAWRERAAANNGIVPDNVGPDGVVGSLLDGRWYGGHYGWSWPHGWYSVGSAAAVAALAAATVTGDDGYLHLVRPALDAVIAHGTVMAFTDSDSSISSKWCPQLGPAVTVPTLLVPFRYSDRGWFDYNPMLTSVPMALWHHAGDPADRQRLEGLRERSGYDWRTVRSFRSKEEAGHEEPWFTFLAGDNPDYPEKILAAAQAQARHRLARMRAYRGGDVAEADIHLWQQSNPVVTEALVQLTWGGPQVIYNGGLQQARVRYYDATRRRPGLPPGVAALVSGIDPEGTVVELVNLDAEHERRVIVQAGAFAEHSIEDVRYTACEDGSWLGDLYDYGHGEPAVVERHADARGPWLTVRLPASTRVRLTLRLAMRARRPSYMSPFDQPGGSR
;
A
#
# COMPACT_ATOMS: atom_id res chain seq x y z
N MET A 1 -11.86 27.25 15.18
CA MET A 1 -10.91 27.19 14.04
C MET A 1 -11.48 28.09 12.97
N THR A 2 -10.69 29.04 12.46
CA THR A 2 -11.11 29.87 11.32
C THR A 2 -11.17 28.98 10.07
N HIS A 3 -12.37 28.69 9.61
CA HIS A 3 -12.58 28.05 8.31
C HIS A 3 -12.12 29.03 7.24
N VAL A 4 -11.10 28.68 6.48
CA VAL A 4 -10.69 29.47 5.32
C VAL A 4 -11.39 28.90 4.09
N ASP A 5 -12.18 29.74 3.42
CA ASP A 5 -12.85 29.40 2.18
C ASP A 5 -12.15 30.12 1.02
N ILE A 6 -11.55 29.38 0.12
CA ILE A 6 -11.00 29.90 -1.14
C ILE A 6 -12.05 29.70 -2.23
N THR A 7 -12.28 30.74 -3.03
CA THR A 7 -13.12 30.62 -4.23
C THR A 7 -12.26 30.71 -5.48
N ALA A 8 -12.28 29.65 -6.29
CA ALA A 8 -11.64 29.64 -7.60
C ALA A 8 -12.29 30.70 -8.51
N SER A 9 -11.47 31.44 -9.23
CA SER A 9 -11.94 32.49 -10.13
C SER A 9 -11.28 32.42 -11.52
N VAL A 10 -10.29 31.55 -11.71
CA VAL A 10 -9.68 31.39 -13.03
C VAL A 10 -10.59 30.52 -13.89
N PRO A 11 -11.11 31.05 -15.04
CA PRO A 11 -11.99 30.29 -15.90
C PRO A 11 -11.25 29.13 -16.56
N LEU A 12 -11.96 28.03 -16.78
CA LEU A 12 -11.48 26.87 -17.50
C LEU A 12 -11.82 27.02 -18.98
N LEU A 13 -10.93 27.65 -19.74
CA LEU A 13 -11.15 27.88 -21.18
C LEU A 13 -10.93 26.58 -21.98
N GLU A 14 -9.93 25.79 -21.59
CA GLU A 14 -9.64 24.50 -22.17
C GLU A 14 -9.33 23.50 -21.02
N PRO A 15 -10.09 22.38 -20.94
CA PRO A 15 -9.83 21.37 -19.92
C PRO A 15 -8.47 20.69 -20.13
N PRO A 16 -7.62 20.58 -19.08
CA PRO A 16 -6.38 19.83 -19.18
C PRO A 16 -6.64 18.35 -19.52
N GLY A 17 -5.81 17.76 -20.38
CA GLY A 17 -5.97 16.37 -20.84
C GLY A 17 -6.00 15.39 -19.67
N TRP A 18 -5.14 15.59 -18.67
CA TRP A 18 -5.13 14.76 -17.45
C TRP A 18 -6.46 14.82 -16.68
N ALA A 19 -7.10 16.00 -16.59
CA ALA A 19 -8.35 16.15 -15.82
C ALA A 19 -9.51 15.40 -16.48
N VAL A 20 -9.59 15.45 -17.81
CA VAL A 20 -10.58 14.69 -18.59
C VAL A 20 -10.32 13.18 -18.43
N ALA A 21 -9.07 12.74 -18.63
CA ALA A 21 -8.69 11.34 -18.54
C ALA A 21 -8.90 10.76 -17.12
N GLU A 22 -8.70 11.57 -16.07
CA GLU A 22 -8.96 11.17 -14.68
C GLU A 22 -10.45 10.88 -14.47
N ARG A 23 -11.35 11.78 -14.93
CA ARG A 23 -12.79 11.54 -14.79
C ARG A 23 -13.28 10.38 -15.64
N GLU A 24 -12.76 10.22 -16.85
CA GLU A 24 -13.03 9.04 -17.67
C GLU A 24 -12.59 7.73 -16.99
N LEU A 25 -11.48 7.76 -16.25
CA LEU A 25 -11.03 6.59 -15.48
C LEU A 25 -12.03 6.28 -14.35
N PHE A 26 -12.49 7.27 -13.57
CA PHE A 26 -13.52 7.05 -12.55
C PHE A 26 -14.78 6.41 -13.14
N ASP A 27 -15.29 6.95 -14.25
CA ASP A 27 -16.49 6.43 -14.91
C ASP A 27 -16.28 4.99 -15.43
N LEU A 28 -15.11 4.70 -15.97
CA LEU A 28 -14.74 3.37 -16.42
C LEU A 28 -14.68 2.36 -15.25
N LEU A 29 -14.03 2.74 -14.15
CA LEU A 29 -13.89 1.90 -12.98
C LEU A 29 -15.24 1.64 -12.31
N ASP A 30 -16.10 2.68 -12.23
CA ASP A 30 -17.46 2.55 -11.68
C ASP A 30 -18.37 1.64 -12.52
N HIS A 31 -18.18 1.61 -13.83
CA HIS A 31 -18.83 0.62 -14.69
C HIS A 31 -18.25 -0.79 -14.48
N ALA A 32 -16.94 -0.87 -14.35
CA ALA A 32 -16.22 -2.14 -14.35
C ALA A 32 -16.42 -2.95 -13.07
N TRP A 33 -16.38 -2.32 -11.88
CA TRP A 33 -16.61 -3.04 -10.64
C TRP A 33 -18.05 -3.61 -10.54
N ARG A 34 -19.06 -2.88 -11.04
CA ARG A 34 -20.46 -3.39 -11.10
C ARG A 34 -20.57 -4.62 -12.00
N ARG A 35 -19.77 -4.65 -13.07
CA ARG A 35 -19.70 -5.82 -13.94
C ARG A 35 -19.09 -7.01 -13.20
N PHE A 36 -17.99 -6.80 -12.46
CA PHE A 36 -17.35 -7.84 -11.67
C PHE A 36 -18.30 -8.37 -10.59
N ALA A 37 -18.91 -7.50 -9.80
CA ALA A 37 -19.86 -7.90 -8.75
C ALA A 37 -21.00 -8.77 -9.30
N ARG A 38 -21.59 -8.37 -10.43
CA ARG A 38 -22.67 -9.15 -11.04
C ARG A 38 -22.24 -10.52 -11.54
N ASP A 39 -21.06 -10.62 -12.14
CA ASP A 39 -20.64 -11.83 -12.88
C ASP A 39 -19.88 -12.83 -12.00
N PHE A 40 -19.23 -12.37 -10.92
CA PHE A 40 -18.32 -13.17 -10.11
C PHE A 40 -18.66 -13.26 -8.62
N THR A 41 -19.73 -12.61 -8.18
CA THR A 41 -20.14 -12.67 -6.78
C THR A 41 -21.62 -13.05 -6.63
N ALA A 42 -21.95 -13.61 -5.47
CA ALA A 42 -23.33 -13.88 -5.08
C ALA A 42 -24.01 -12.62 -4.50
N PRO A 43 -25.36 -12.57 -4.42
CA PRO A 43 -26.08 -11.42 -3.88
C PRO A 43 -25.73 -11.05 -2.43
N ASP A 44 -25.23 -12.00 -1.64
CA ASP A 44 -24.79 -11.80 -0.26
C ASP A 44 -23.32 -11.34 -0.14
N GLY A 45 -22.61 -11.16 -1.26
CA GLY A 45 -21.23 -10.67 -1.31
C GLY A 45 -20.16 -11.74 -1.34
N ARG A 46 -20.53 -13.03 -1.26
CA ARG A 46 -19.58 -14.13 -1.41
C ARG A 46 -18.99 -14.16 -2.81
N LEU A 47 -17.76 -14.63 -2.93
CA LEU A 47 -17.20 -14.98 -4.23
C LEU A 47 -17.86 -16.26 -4.76
N ASN A 48 -18.17 -16.29 -6.06
CA ASN A 48 -18.56 -17.52 -6.76
C ASN A 48 -17.32 -18.38 -6.93
N TYR A 49 -16.93 -19.07 -5.87
CA TYR A 49 -15.72 -19.88 -5.80
C TYR A 49 -16.01 -21.21 -5.08
N GLN A 50 -15.01 -22.10 -5.07
CA GLN A 50 -15.14 -23.48 -4.58
C GLN A 50 -15.71 -23.61 -3.16
N HIS A 51 -16.36 -24.75 -2.92
CA HIS A 51 -16.80 -25.14 -1.58
C HIS A 51 -15.68 -25.69 -0.69
N THR A 52 -14.51 -25.98 -1.27
CA THR A 52 -13.32 -26.44 -0.56
C THR A 52 -12.16 -25.54 -0.92
N LEU A 53 -11.42 -25.06 0.07
CA LEU A 53 -10.22 -24.26 -0.15
C LEU A 53 -9.12 -25.18 -0.68
N THR A 54 -8.77 -24.98 -1.93
CA THR A 54 -7.60 -25.62 -2.56
C THR A 54 -6.52 -24.61 -2.89
N THR A 55 -6.73 -23.35 -2.46
CA THR A 55 -5.72 -22.30 -2.62
C THR A 55 -4.58 -22.53 -1.66
N ARG A 56 -3.39 -22.23 -2.12
CA ARG A 56 -2.17 -22.36 -1.35
C ARG A 56 -1.97 -21.21 -0.37
N ASP A 57 -2.51 -20.02 -0.70
CA ASP A 57 -2.17 -18.78 -0.03
C ASP A 57 -3.18 -18.39 1.08
N GLY A 58 -4.24 -19.13 1.29
CA GLY A 58 -5.13 -18.93 2.43
C GLY A 58 -6.27 -17.94 2.20
N VAL A 59 -6.56 -17.09 3.19
CA VAL A 59 -7.72 -16.19 3.17
C VAL A 59 -7.46 -14.86 2.44
N ASP A 60 -6.21 -14.47 2.31
CA ASP A 60 -5.80 -13.24 1.65
C ASP A 60 -6.34 -13.16 0.23
N ASP A 61 -6.20 -14.21 -0.55
CA ASP A 61 -6.69 -14.31 -1.92
C ASP A 61 -8.15 -13.86 -2.10
N PHE A 62 -9.00 -14.08 -1.10
CA PHE A 62 -10.40 -13.67 -1.14
C PHE A 62 -10.57 -12.18 -0.88
N TYR A 63 -9.88 -11.64 0.14
CA TYR A 63 -9.96 -10.22 0.49
C TYR A 63 -9.21 -9.32 -0.51
N GLU A 64 -8.09 -9.79 -1.04
CA GLU A 64 -7.34 -9.11 -2.08
C GLU A 64 -8.18 -8.81 -3.33
N THR A 65 -9.17 -9.63 -3.62
CA THR A 65 -10.08 -9.40 -4.75
C THR A 65 -10.79 -8.05 -4.65
N PHE A 66 -10.93 -7.47 -3.45
CA PHE A 66 -11.73 -6.28 -3.22
C PHE A 66 -10.95 -5.15 -2.51
N PHE A 67 -9.68 -5.32 -2.19
CA PHE A 67 -8.97 -4.41 -1.28
C PHE A 67 -8.99 -2.95 -1.72
N ASN A 68 -8.94 -2.67 -3.02
CA ASN A 68 -8.88 -1.32 -3.58
C ASN A 68 -10.26 -0.71 -3.92
N TRP A 69 -11.35 -1.45 -3.69
CA TRP A 69 -12.69 -0.90 -3.92
C TRP A 69 -13.05 0.23 -2.93
N PRO A 70 -12.90 0.06 -1.60
CA PRO A 70 -13.09 1.18 -0.69
C PRO A 70 -12.04 2.28 -0.90
N GLN A 71 -10.83 1.98 -1.41
CA GLN A 71 -9.87 3.00 -1.81
C GLN A 71 -10.39 3.85 -2.98
N LEU A 72 -11.00 3.24 -3.99
CA LEU A 72 -11.65 3.97 -5.09
C LEU A 72 -12.79 4.86 -4.58
N TYR A 73 -13.61 4.37 -3.64
CA TYR A 73 -14.63 5.20 -2.98
C TYR A 73 -14.03 6.43 -2.31
N LEU A 74 -12.94 6.24 -1.57
CA LEU A 74 -12.21 7.30 -0.86
C LEU A 74 -11.58 8.33 -1.82
N LEU A 75 -11.25 7.94 -3.04
CA LEU A 75 -10.72 8.82 -4.08
C LEU A 75 -11.82 9.65 -4.76
N GLY A 76 -13.05 9.15 -4.84
CA GLY A 76 -14.18 9.84 -5.48
C GLY A 76 -15.04 8.95 -6.37
N GLY A 77 -14.90 7.62 -6.26
CA GLY A 77 -15.79 6.65 -6.90
C GLY A 77 -17.24 6.77 -6.44
N SER A 78 -18.14 6.02 -7.06
CA SER A 78 -19.58 6.12 -6.86
C SER A 78 -20.04 5.91 -5.41
N ASP A 79 -21.19 6.50 -5.07
CA ASP A 79 -21.72 6.49 -3.69
C ASP A 79 -22.08 5.08 -3.19
N ASP A 80 -22.47 4.18 -4.08
CA ASP A 80 -22.85 2.80 -3.76
C ASP A 80 -21.64 1.85 -3.54
N LEU A 81 -20.43 2.26 -3.93
CA LEU A 81 -19.24 1.42 -3.86
C LEU A 81 -18.82 1.07 -2.42
N LEU A 82 -19.06 1.95 -1.45
CA LEU A 82 -18.77 1.63 -0.05
C LEU A 82 -19.66 0.50 0.46
N ALA A 83 -20.97 0.62 0.26
CA ALA A 83 -21.93 -0.43 0.67
C ALA A 83 -21.64 -1.77 -0.02
N GLU A 84 -21.18 -1.71 -1.27
CA GLU A 84 -20.77 -2.89 -2.02
C GLU A 84 -19.50 -3.51 -1.44
N SER A 85 -18.49 -2.70 -1.12
CA SER A 85 -17.24 -3.16 -0.49
C SER A 85 -17.51 -3.82 0.88
N GLU A 86 -18.38 -3.22 1.67
CA GLU A 86 -18.83 -3.76 2.96
C GLU A 86 -19.57 -5.09 2.79
N ARG A 87 -20.44 -5.19 1.79
CA ARG A 87 -21.16 -6.41 1.46
C ARG A 87 -20.21 -7.56 1.11
N HIS A 88 -19.14 -7.26 0.37
CA HIS A 88 -18.11 -8.25 0.05
C HIS A 88 -17.28 -8.64 1.25
N TRP A 89 -16.94 -7.71 2.15
CA TRP A 89 -16.30 -8.08 3.42
C TRP A 89 -17.17 -9.08 4.20
N GLU A 90 -18.45 -8.79 4.41
CA GLU A 90 -19.35 -9.65 5.16
C GLU A 90 -19.56 -11.01 4.47
N GLY A 91 -19.73 -11.01 3.16
CA GLY A 91 -19.95 -12.25 2.38
C GLY A 91 -18.72 -13.15 2.38
N VAL A 92 -17.54 -12.60 2.11
CA VAL A 92 -16.27 -13.32 2.11
C VAL A 92 -15.94 -13.83 3.52
N THR A 93 -16.10 -12.99 4.55
CA THR A 93 -15.89 -13.39 5.95
C THR A 93 -16.80 -14.56 6.36
N THR A 94 -18.06 -14.51 5.94
CA THR A 94 -19.00 -15.63 6.18
C THR A 94 -18.56 -16.89 5.46
N GLN A 95 -18.18 -16.78 4.18
CA GLN A 95 -17.70 -17.90 3.37
C GLN A 95 -16.46 -18.57 3.98
N LEU A 96 -15.46 -17.80 4.39
CA LEU A 96 -14.24 -18.30 5.00
C LEU A 96 -14.46 -18.85 6.42
N THR A 97 -15.42 -18.31 7.17
CA THR A 97 -15.83 -18.85 8.48
C THR A 97 -16.48 -20.22 8.32
N GLU A 98 -17.37 -20.40 7.35
CA GLU A 98 -18.00 -21.69 7.04
C GLU A 98 -16.96 -22.73 6.57
N LEU A 99 -15.91 -22.30 5.89
CA LEU A 99 -14.78 -23.16 5.50
C LEU A 99 -13.83 -23.47 6.67
N GLY A 100 -14.05 -22.87 7.86
CA GLY A 100 -13.24 -23.10 9.05
C GLY A 100 -11.89 -22.37 9.06
N MET A 101 -11.66 -21.42 8.14
CA MET A 101 -10.41 -20.65 8.03
C MET A 101 -10.34 -19.51 9.04
N LEU A 102 -11.48 -18.93 9.39
CA LEU A 102 -11.57 -17.84 10.35
C LEU A 102 -12.12 -18.29 11.69
N SER A 103 -11.71 -17.60 12.76
CA SER A 103 -12.32 -17.65 14.08
C SER A 103 -12.47 -16.21 14.60
N GLY A 104 -13.69 -15.81 15.01
CA GLY A 104 -13.96 -14.43 15.39
C GLY A 104 -13.74 -13.42 14.25
N GLU A 105 -14.01 -13.81 13.01
CA GLU A 105 -13.81 -13.04 11.76
C GLU A 105 -12.33 -12.79 11.40
N TYR A 106 -11.39 -13.42 12.10
CA TYR A 106 -9.96 -13.27 11.86
C TYR A 106 -9.31 -14.59 11.50
N GLU A 107 -8.26 -14.55 10.67
CA GLU A 107 -7.42 -15.69 10.30
C GLU A 107 -7.02 -16.50 11.53
N ARG A 108 -7.14 -17.82 11.46
CA ARG A 108 -6.80 -18.69 12.59
C ARG A 108 -5.32 -18.69 12.90
N GLY A 109 -4.51 -18.81 11.86
CA GLY A 109 -3.06 -18.79 12.00
C GLY A 109 -2.39 -18.89 10.65
N TYR A 110 -1.77 -17.79 10.22
CA TYR A 110 -1.00 -17.72 9.00
C TYR A 110 0.15 -16.71 9.18
N ASP A 111 1.00 -16.57 8.15
CA ASP A 111 2.10 -15.62 8.20
C ASP A 111 1.64 -14.20 7.86
N TRP A 112 2.42 -13.21 8.31
CA TRP A 112 2.10 -11.80 8.10
C TRP A 112 2.41 -11.28 6.70
N PHE A 113 3.10 -12.03 5.88
CA PHE A 113 3.25 -11.66 4.48
C PHE A 113 1.88 -11.66 3.81
N HIS A 114 1.06 -12.69 4.03
CA HIS A 114 -0.29 -12.84 3.50
C HIS A 114 -1.37 -12.16 4.36
N GLN A 115 -1.30 -12.26 5.70
CA GLN A 115 -2.25 -11.55 6.56
C GLN A 115 -2.23 -10.03 6.31
N GLY A 116 -1.04 -9.46 6.04
CA GLY A 116 -0.89 -8.04 5.69
C GLY A 116 -1.70 -7.67 4.44
N GLU A 117 -1.71 -8.54 3.44
CA GLU A 117 -2.48 -8.37 2.19
C GLU A 117 -3.99 -8.38 2.47
N SER A 118 -4.49 -9.35 3.25
CA SER A 118 -5.90 -9.41 3.67
C SER A 118 -6.38 -8.13 4.34
N LEU A 119 -5.55 -7.55 5.20
CA LEU A 119 -5.91 -6.42 6.05
C LEU A 119 -5.98 -5.08 5.32
N LEU A 120 -5.48 -4.99 4.08
CA LEU A 120 -5.64 -3.77 3.28
C LEU A 120 -7.11 -3.40 3.07
N LEU A 121 -7.97 -4.39 2.83
CA LEU A 121 -9.41 -4.16 2.71
C LEU A 121 -9.98 -3.55 4.00
N LEU A 122 -9.61 -4.09 5.17
CA LEU A 122 -10.03 -3.54 6.47
C LEU A 122 -9.55 -2.09 6.65
N TYR A 123 -8.30 -1.79 6.31
CA TYR A 123 -7.75 -0.45 6.51
C TYR A 123 -8.49 0.60 5.66
N PHE A 124 -8.80 0.30 4.41
CA PHE A 124 -9.57 1.20 3.57
C PHE A 124 -11.04 1.32 3.99
N LEU A 125 -11.67 0.24 4.44
CA LEU A 125 -13.01 0.27 5.03
C LEU A 125 -13.03 1.11 6.32
N THR A 126 -12.04 0.96 7.18
CA THR A 126 -11.86 1.78 8.38
C THR A 126 -11.70 3.25 8.04
N MET A 127 -10.93 3.57 7.01
CA MET A 127 -10.72 4.94 6.54
C MET A 127 -12.01 5.55 5.94
N ALA A 128 -12.88 4.71 5.35
CA ALA A 128 -14.12 5.15 4.71
C ALA A 128 -15.26 5.36 5.73
N ASP A 129 -15.42 4.45 6.68
CA ASP A 129 -16.42 4.53 7.76
C ASP A 129 -15.82 4.07 9.10
N PRO A 130 -15.06 4.94 9.78
CA PRO A 130 -14.44 4.58 11.05
C PRO A 130 -15.45 4.19 12.14
N ALA A 131 -16.65 4.74 12.12
CA ALA A 131 -17.66 4.44 13.14
C ALA A 131 -18.10 2.97 13.09
N ARG A 132 -18.29 2.44 11.89
CA ARG A 132 -18.69 1.05 11.66
C ARG A 132 -17.56 0.06 11.96
N TRP A 133 -16.32 0.42 11.65
CA TRP A 133 -15.19 -0.52 11.62
C TRP A 133 -14.32 -0.50 12.87
N THR A 134 -14.51 0.46 13.80
CA THR A 134 -13.70 0.61 15.01
C THR A 134 -13.69 -0.67 15.86
N GLU A 135 -14.84 -1.27 16.14
CA GLU A 135 -14.92 -2.45 17.01
C GLU A 135 -14.12 -3.64 16.43
N ARG A 136 -14.23 -3.90 15.13
CA ARG A 136 -13.48 -4.96 14.45
C ARG A 136 -11.99 -4.69 14.44
N ALA A 137 -11.58 -3.49 14.03
CA ALA A 137 -10.18 -3.11 13.96
C ALA A 137 -9.50 -3.19 15.34
N VAL A 138 -10.18 -2.75 16.39
CA VAL A 138 -9.72 -2.86 17.79
C VAL A 138 -9.61 -4.32 18.20
N ARG A 139 -10.66 -5.11 18.01
CA ARG A 139 -10.67 -6.55 18.34
C ARG A 139 -9.53 -7.32 17.66
N PHE A 140 -9.24 -7.01 16.40
CA PHE A 140 -8.14 -7.65 15.66
C PHE A 140 -6.76 -7.22 16.20
N ALA A 141 -6.59 -5.95 16.53
CA ALA A 141 -5.34 -5.46 17.13
C ALA A 141 -5.09 -6.09 18.52
N GLU A 142 -6.15 -6.32 19.30
CA GLU A 142 -6.04 -6.96 20.63
C GLU A 142 -5.46 -8.36 20.57
N LEU A 143 -5.61 -9.08 19.45
CA LEU A 143 -4.96 -10.39 19.28
C LEU A 143 -3.44 -10.32 19.47
N TYR A 144 -2.85 -9.15 19.22
CA TYR A 144 -1.40 -8.93 19.35
C TYR A 144 -1.02 -8.07 20.55
N VAL A 145 -1.90 -7.17 20.99
CA VAL A 145 -1.60 -6.23 22.09
C VAL A 145 -1.89 -6.84 23.44
N ASP A 146 -2.99 -7.61 23.58
CA ASP A 146 -3.30 -8.32 24.82
C ASP A 146 -2.55 -9.67 24.88
N PRO A 147 -1.58 -9.83 25.83
CA PRO A 147 -0.84 -11.08 25.98
C PRO A 147 -1.70 -12.32 26.28
N ALA A 148 -2.95 -12.13 26.74
CA ALA A 148 -3.88 -13.22 27.01
C ALA A 148 -4.26 -14.00 25.73
N HIS A 149 -4.20 -13.38 24.56
CA HIS A 149 -4.41 -14.04 23.28
C HIS A 149 -3.25 -14.95 22.86
N GLY A 150 -2.08 -14.82 23.50
CA GLY A 150 -0.95 -15.73 23.31
C GLY A 150 -0.08 -15.48 22.08
N ASN A 151 -0.39 -14.49 21.22
CA ASN A 151 0.45 -14.15 20.06
C ASN A 151 1.72 -13.38 20.44
N TYR A 152 1.68 -12.53 21.46
CA TYR A 152 2.79 -11.66 21.86
C TYR A 152 3.39 -12.06 23.20
N ASP A 153 4.70 -11.92 23.31
CA ASP A 153 5.47 -12.05 24.54
C ASP A 153 6.06 -10.70 24.94
N PRO A 154 5.49 -9.99 25.92
CA PRO A 154 5.97 -8.66 26.30
C PRO A 154 7.34 -8.68 27.00
N ASP A 155 7.71 -9.78 27.68
CA ASP A 155 9.00 -9.89 28.37
C ASP A 155 10.15 -9.99 27.39
N ARG A 156 9.94 -10.71 26.28
CA ARG A 156 10.93 -10.90 25.21
C ARG A 156 10.71 -9.97 24.03
N ARG A 157 9.59 -9.27 23.99
CA ARG A 157 9.18 -8.35 22.93
C ARG A 157 9.21 -9.02 21.55
N ILE A 158 8.51 -10.16 21.43
CA ILE A 158 8.42 -10.98 20.21
C ILE A 158 6.97 -11.40 19.96
N ILE A 159 6.60 -11.57 18.70
CA ILE A 159 5.48 -12.40 18.30
C ILE A 159 5.96 -13.85 18.36
N ARG A 160 5.20 -14.71 19.04
CA ARG A 160 5.70 -16.03 19.49
C ARG A 160 5.91 -17.05 18.37
N ARG A 161 5.27 -16.82 17.21
CA ARG A 161 5.27 -17.76 16.08
C ARG A 161 5.20 -17.02 14.75
N PRO A 162 5.77 -17.60 13.68
CA PRO A 162 5.57 -17.09 12.32
C PRO A 162 4.11 -17.18 11.88
N HIS A 163 3.43 -18.30 12.12
CA HIS A 163 1.98 -18.44 11.94
C HIS A 163 1.26 -18.09 13.24
N ASN A 164 0.51 -17.01 13.20
CA ASN A 164 -0.18 -16.44 14.34
C ASN A 164 -1.55 -15.87 13.90
N GLY A 165 -2.44 -15.58 14.83
CA GLY A 165 -3.80 -15.13 14.52
C GLY A 165 -4.77 -15.40 15.66
N SER A 166 -6.05 -15.64 15.32
CA SER A 166 -7.12 -15.84 16.31
C SER A 166 -7.03 -17.17 17.06
N ASP A 167 -6.30 -18.16 16.53
CA ASP A 167 -6.09 -19.46 17.15
C ASP A 167 -4.62 -19.70 17.50
N SER A 168 -4.01 -18.71 18.14
CA SER A 168 -2.59 -18.70 18.46
C SER A 168 -2.13 -19.97 19.16
N GLY A 169 -1.20 -20.66 18.53
CA GLY A 169 -0.53 -21.84 19.09
C GLY A 169 -1.19 -23.18 18.83
N ARG A 170 -2.33 -23.26 18.14
CA ARG A 170 -2.98 -24.51 17.79
C ARG A 170 -2.73 -24.96 16.35
N SER A 171 -2.52 -24.05 15.42
CA SER A 171 -2.13 -24.38 14.05
C SER A 171 -0.67 -24.77 14.02
N GLY A 172 -0.40 -26.01 13.66
CA GLY A 172 0.98 -26.42 13.31
C GLY A 172 1.39 -25.64 12.06
N LEU A 173 2.58 -25.05 12.09
CA LEU A 173 3.11 -24.27 10.99
C LEU A 173 3.19 -25.09 9.70
N PHE A 174 3.66 -26.33 9.84
CA PHE A 174 3.89 -27.25 8.73
C PHE A 174 3.30 -28.60 9.11
N ASP A 175 2.07 -28.84 8.77
CA ASP A 175 1.40 -30.11 9.04
C ASP A 175 1.35 -31.04 7.81
N GLY A 176 1.99 -30.61 6.73
CA GLY A 176 1.98 -31.33 5.44
C GLY A 176 0.74 -31.06 4.59
N THR A 177 -0.23 -30.31 5.10
CA THR A 177 -1.46 -29.96 4.36
C THR A 177 -1.45 -28.50 3.91
N HIS A 178 -0.75 -27.61 4.63
CA HIS A 178 -0.75 -26.16 4.37
C HIS A 178 0.33 -25.70 3.36
N TYR A 179 1.33 -26.54 3.06
CA TYR A 179 2.41 -26.20 2.13
C TYR A 179 2.62 -27.25 1.03
N PRO A 180 1.60 -27.60 0.24
CA PRO A 180 1.78 -28.51 -0.89
C PRO A 180 2.68 -27.90 -1.97
N TRP A 181 3.04 -26.63 -1.85
CA TRP A 181 3.89 -25.90 -2.78
C TRP A 181 5.40 -25.99 -2.45
N ILE A 182 5.81 -26.41 -1.24
CA ILE A 182 7.23 -26.48 -0.89
C ILE A 182 8.03 -27.25 -1.93
N ASP A 183 7.56 -28.43 -2.31
CA ASP A 183 8.21 -29.23 -3.34
C ASP A 183 8.35 -28.50 -4.68
N ARG A 184 7.31 -27.80 -5.08
CA ARG A 184 7.27 -27.06 -6.35
C ARG A 184 8.02 -25.74 -6.28
N GLU A 185 7.80 -24.95 -5.23
CA GLU A 185 8.34 -23.60 -5.08
C GLU A 185 9.81 -23.62 -4.72
N GLU A 186 10.26 -24.53 -3.86
CA GLU A 186 11.69 -24.72 -3.57
C GLU A 186 12.49 -25.01 -4.83
N LYS A 187 12.03 -25.96 -5.63
CA LYS A 187 12.67 -26.30 -6.90
C LYS A 187 12.63 -25.14 -7.88
N SER A 188 11.56 -24.36 -7.87
CA SER A 188 11.38 -23.22 -8.76
C SER A 188 12.22 -22.01 -8.36
N TYR A 189 12.35 -21.77 -7.05
CA TYR A 189 12.99 -20.56 -6.50
C TYR A 189 14.38 -20.83 -5.94
N GLY A 190 14.84 -22.10 -5.93
CA GLY A 190 16.15 -22.45 -5.40
C GLY A 190 16.27 -22.18 -3.91
N PHE A 191 15.30 -22.62 -3.12
CA PHE A 191 15.33 -22.50 -1.66
C PHE A 191 16.51 -23.29 -1.09
N PRO A 192 17.43 -22.67 -0.32
CA PRO A 192 18.58 -23.38 0.23
C PRO A 192 18.17 -24.20 1.45
N LEU A 193 18.18 -25.53 1.31
CA LEU A 193 17.85 -26.48 2.37
C LEU A 193 19.06 -26.92 3.19
N ASP A 194 20.26 -26.50 2.82
CA ASP A 194 21.53 -26.93 3.41
C ASP A 194 21.64 -26.67 4.92
N TRP A 195 20.90 -25.71 5.46
CA TRP A 195 20.83 -25.42 6.90
C TRP A 195 19.59 -26.02 7.60
N LEU A 196 18.57 -26.47 6.86
CA LEU A 196 17.40 -27.15 7.43
C LEU A 196 17.64 -28.62 7.69
N LEU A 197 18.34 -29.29 6.78
CA LEU A 197 18.60 -30.69 6.82
C LEU A 197 20.12 -30.95 6.99
N PRO A 198 20.53 -32.08 7.55
CA PRO A 198 21.93 -32.46 7.58
C PRO A 198 22.55 -32.44 6.16
N PRO A 199 23.84 -32.08 6.01
CA PRO A 199 24.48 -31.94 4.70
C PRO A 199 24.41 -33.20 3.82
N ASP A 200 24.34 -34.36 4.44
CA ASP A 200 24.29 -35.65 3.75
C ASP A 200 22.85 -36.17 3.55
N ALA A 201 21.86 -35.43 4.00
CA ALA A 201 20.46 -35.82 3.81
C ALA A 201 20.08 -35.68 2.35
N PRO A 202 19.45 -36.71 1.74
CA PRO A 202 18.91 -36.54 0.41
C PRO A 202 17.83 -35.44 0.42
N VAL A 203 17.88 -34.58 -0.59
CA VAL A 203 16.86 -33.53 -0.78
C VAL A 203 15.49 -34.18 -0.86
N PRO A 204 14.48 -33.68 -0.12
CA PRO A 204 13.13 -34.21 -0.16
C PRO A 204 12.58 -34.20 -1.59
N GLU A 205 11.99 -35.29 -2.02
CA GLU A 205 11.33 -35.35 -3.34
C GLU A 205 9.93 -34.76 -3.30
N ARG A 206 9.35 -34.63 -2.12
CA ARG A 206 7.97 -34.15 -1.89
C ARG A 206 7.89 -33.27 -0.65
N ASP A 207 7.00 -32.31 -0.69
CA ASP A 207 6.57 -31.45 0.42
C ASP A 207 6.10 -32.24 1.67
N SER A 208 5.59 -33.43 1.48
CA SER A 208 5.17 -34.36 2.55
C SER A 208 6.32 -35.12 3.24
N ASP A 209 7.59 -34.77 2.98
CA ASP A 209 8.70 -35.44 3.68
C ASP A 209 8.69 -35.07 5.17
N PRO A 210 8.50 -36.05 6.08
CA PRO A 210 8.43 -35.79 7.52
C PRO A 210 9.69 -35.13 8.09
N ARG A 211 10.84 -35.34 7.45
CA ARG A 211 12.11 -34.73 7.87
C ARG A 211 12.11 -33.24 7.63
N LEU A 212 11.64 -32.80 6.47
CA LEU A 212 11.50 -31.37 6.15
C LEU A 212 10.49 -30.73 7.09
N THR A 213 9.29 -31.28 7.20
CA THR A 213 8.24 -30.80 8.12
C THR A 213 8.75 -30.70 9.55
N THR A 214 9.48 -31.71 10.04
CA THR A 214 10.06 -31.70 11.39
C THR A 214 11.12 -30.61 11.54
N ALA A 215 12.02 -30.44 10.57
CA ALA A 215 13.07 -29.42 10.62
C ALA A 215 12.47 -28.01 10.58
N MET A 216 11.50 -27.77 9.70
CA MET A 216 10.81 -26.49 9.58
C MET A 216 10.04 -26.15 10.87
N ASN A 217 9.27 -27.08 11.41
CA ASN A 217 8.54 -26.86 12.67
C ASN A 217 9.49 -26.58 13.86
N THR A 218 10.62 -27.27 13.93
CA THR A 218 11.57 -27.12 15.02
C THR A 218 12.35 -25.81 14.93
N ARG A 219 12.76 -25.40 13.73
CA ARG A 219 13.69 -24.28 13.51
C ARG A 219 13.00 -22.98 13.09
N MET A 220 11.84 -23.07 12.43
CA MET A 220 11.12 -21.92 11.87
C MET A 220 9.70 -21.77 12.44
N GLY A 221 9.12 -22.81 13.06
CA GLY A 221 7.73 -22.83 13.51
C GLY A 221 7.46 -22.14 14.84
N VAL A 222 8.51 -21.70 15.54
CA VAL A 222 8.42 -21.01 16.83
C VAL A 222 9.40 -19.85 16.89
N GLY A 223 9.10 -18.86 17.73
CA GLY A 223 9.85 -17.61 17.77
C GLY A 223 9.31 -16.62 16.75
N ASP A 224 9.97 -15.47 16.64
CA ASP A 224 9.54 -14.37 15.78
C ASP A 224 10.26 -14.39 14.42
N THR A 225 9.59 -13.85 13.42
CA THR A 225 10.16 -13.68 12.08
C THR A 225 9.95 -12.25 11.57
N ALA A 226 10.81 -11.79 10.65
CA ALA A 226 10.78 -10.42 10.17
C ALA A 226 9.43 -10.02 9.55
N VAL A 227 8.71 -10.94 8.89
CA VAL A 227 7.41 -10.61 8.30
C VAL A 227 6.34 -10.25 9.34
N ASN A 228 6.47 -10.74 10.58
CA ASN A 228 5.57 -10.35 11.67
C ASN A 228 5.64 -8.85 12.01
N LEU A 229 6.68 -8.14 11.58
CA LEU A 229 6.77 -6.68 11.70
C LEU A 229 5.59 -5.95 11.05
N ALA A 230 4.97 -6.54 10.04
CA ALA A 230 3.78 -5.98 9.39
C ALA A 230 2.56 -5.88 10.32
N ALA A 231 2.51 -6.65 11.43
CA ALA A 231 1.49 -6.52 12.47
C ALA A 231 1.41 -5.10 13.06
N ALA A 232 2.51 -4.34 13.00
CA ALA A 232 2.52 -2.94 13.42
C ALA A 232 1.52 -2.06 12.64
N GLY A 233 1.20 -2.42 11.39
CA GLY A 233 0.18 -1.75 10.59
C GLY A 233 -1.23 -1.90 11.19
N LEU A 234 -1.60 -3.10 11.63
CA LEU A 234 -2.88 -3.35 12.29
C LEU A 234 -3.01 -2.59 13.62
N VAL A 235 -1.95 -2.61 14.43
CA VAL A 235 -1.95 -1.89 15.72
C VAL A 235 -1.94 -0.37 15.50
N LEU A 236 -1.25 0.13 14.47
CA LEU A 236 -1.31 1.54 14.06
C LEU A 236 -2.74 1.94 13.65
N ASN A 237 -3.44 1.10 12.90
CA ASN A 237 -4.82 1.36 12.52
C ASN A 237 -5.73 1.54 13.75
N ALA A 238 -5.59 0.67 14.75
CA ALA A 238 -6.32 0.78 16.03
C ALA A 238 -5.95 2.05 16.81
N TRP A 239 -4.67 2.43 16.80
CA TRP A 239 -4.23 3.67 17.46
C TRP A 239 -4.77 4.93 16.77
N ILE A 240 -4.80 4.97 15.44
CA ILE A 240 -5.38 6.11 14.70
C ILE A 240 -6.86 6.27 15.04
N LEU A 241 -7.60 5.15 15.18
CA LEU A 241 -9.00 5.13 15.57
C LEU A 241 -9.25 5.65 16.98
N THR A 242 -8.52 5.11 17.94
CA THR A 242 -8.85 5.28 19.36
C THR A 242 -7.98 6.32 20.07
N GLY A 243 -6.72 6.44 19.66
CA GLY A 243 -5.69 7.21 20.35
C GLY A 243 -5.26 6.61 21.68
N GLU A 244 -5.60 5.36 21.96
CA GLU A 244 -5.24 4.71 23.22
C GLU A 244 -3.74 4.45 23.31
N GLN A 245 -3.17 4.81 24.47
CA GLN A 245 -1.73 4.77 24.70
C GLN A 245 -1.15 3.34 24.57
N ARG A 246 -1.90 2.31 24.94
CA ARG A 246 -1.44 0.91 24.89
C ARG A 246 -1.02 0.44 23.50
N TYR A 247 -1.68 0.92 22.43
CA TYR A 247 -1.31 0.60 21.05
C TYR A 247 0.01 1.25 20.65
N ARG A 248 0.18 2.51 21.07
CA ARG A 248 1.45 3.21 20.89
C ARG A 248 2.57 2.49 21.64
N ASP A 249 2.36 2.16 22.92
CA ASP A 249 3.36 1.50 23.77
C ASP A 249 3.77 0.14 23.17
N TRP A 250 2.80 -0.61 22.62
CA TRP A 250 3.10 -1.87 21.97
C TRP A 250 3.98 -1.67 20.72
N ILE A 251 3.65 -0.71 19.85
CA ILE A 251 4.45 -0.40 18.65
C ILE A 251 5.87 0.01 19.07
N GLU A 252 6.00 0.92 20.03
CA GLU A 252 7.31 1.37 20.50
C GLU A 252 8.15 0.21 21.08
N GLN A 253 7.55 -0.67 21.86
CA GLN A 253 8.23 -1.83 22.45
C GLN A 253 8.63 -2.87 21.40
N TYR A 254 7.69 -3.26 20.55
CA TYR A 254 7.91 -4.31 19.56
C TYR A 254 8.88 -3.86 18.47
N VAL A 255 8.61 -2.74 17.82
CA VAL A 255 9.47 -2.20 16.76
C VAL A 255 10.82 -1.74 17.30
N GLY A 256 10.84 -1.17 18.52
CA GLY A 256 12.07 -0.81 19.23
C GLY A 256 12.99 -2.01 19.44
N ALA A 257 12.43 -3.16 19.84
CA ALA A 257 13.20 -4.39 20.01
C ALA A 257 13.81 -4.90 18.69
N TRP A 258 13.07 -4.83 17.60
CA TRP A 258 13.59 -5.20 16.29
C TRP A 258 14.67 -4.22 15.79
N ARG A 259 14.52 -2.92 16.07
CA ARG A 259 15.57 -1.92 15.78
C ARG A 259 16.85 -2.20 16.56
N GLU A 260 16.75 -2.57 17.85
CA GLU A 260 17.90 -2.99 18.67
C GLU A 260 18.60 -4.23 18.08
N ARG A 261 17.82 -5.23 17.66
CA ARG A 261 18.33 -6.46 17.04
C ARG A 261 18.99 -6.20 15.69
N ALA A 262 18.39 -5.34 14.85
CA ALA A 262 19.00 -4.95 13.59
C ALA A 262 20.32 -4.17 13.81
N ALA A 263 20.35 -3.23 14.75
CA ALA A 263 21.58 -2.51 15.10
C ALA A 263 22.68 -3.46 15.59
N ALA A 264 22.35 -4.48 16.40
CA ALA A 264 23.28 -5.50 16.84
C ALA A 264 23.77 -6.43 15.70
N ASN A 265 23.01 -6.51 14.60
CA ASN A 265 23.33 -7.25 13.39
C ASN A 265 23.86 -6.35 12.25
N ASN A 266 24.67 -5.36 12.58
CA ASN A 266 25.29 -4.42 11.63
C ASN A 266 24.30 -3.63 10.77
N GLY A 267 23.09 -3.36 11.30
CA GLY A 267 22.04 -2.64 10.62
C GLY A 267 21.17 -3.47 9.67
N ILE A 268 21.48 -4.75 9.49
CA ILE A 268 20.67 -5.67 8.69
C ILE A 268 19.58 -6.27 9.58
N VAL A 269 18.34 -6.17 9.16
CA VAL A 269 17.20 -6.77 9.87
C VAL A 269 17.40 -8.29 9.93
N PRO A 270 17.55 -8.93 11.11
CA PRO A 270 17.55 -10.37 11.18
C PRO A 270 16.15 -10.89 10.81
N ASP A 271 16.05 -12.10 10.30
CA ASP A 271 14.74 -12.65 9.91
C ASP A 271 14.19 -13.68 10.90
N ASN A 272 14.90 -13.94 12.00
CA ASN A 272 14.45 -14.87 13.01
C ASN A 272 14.92 -14.47 14.42
N VAL A 273 14.04 -14.70 15.39
CA VAL A 273 14.31 -14.52 16.83
C VAL A 273 13.69 -15.70 17.57
N GLY A 274 14.50 -16.44 18.30
CA GLY A 274 13.99 -17.60 19.02
C GLY A 274 13.03 -17.25 20.16
N PRO A 275 12.36 -18.27 20.75
CA PRO A 275 11.46 -18.09 21.89
C PRO A 275 12.11 -17.49 23.14
N ASP A 276 13.43 -17.54 23.21
CA ASP A 276 14.27 -16.92 24.25
C ASP A 276 14.54 -15.42 24.00
N GLY A 277 14.09 -14.88 22.86
CA GLY A 277 14.32 -13.50 22.44
C GLY A 277 15.65 -13.26 21.74
N VAL A 278 16.43 -14.31 21.47
CA VAL A 278 17.77 -14.24 20.88
C VAL A 278 17.73 -14.51 19.38
N VAL A 279 18.38 -13.66 18.60
CA VAL A 279 18.54 -13.84 17.15
C VAL A 279 19.34 -15.12 16.87
N GLY A 280 18.84 -15.96 15.98
CA GLY A 280 19.54 -17.17 15.52
C GLY A 280 19.56 -18.32 16.50
N SER A 281 18.91 -18.25 17.66
CA SER A 281 19.04 -19.29 18.70
C SER A 281 18.56 -20.67 18.24
N LEU A 282 17.63 -20.74 17.29
CA LEU A 282 17.16 -21.98 16.68
C LEU A 282 17.84 -22.31 15.34
N LEU A 283 18.67 -21.41 14.81
CA LEU A 283 19.33 -21.53 13.51
C LEU A 283 20.87 -21.51 13.62
N ASP A 284 21.40 -22.06 14.70
CA ASP A 284 22.85 -22.20 14.95
C ASP A 284 23.59 -20.83 14.91
N GLY A 285 22.94 -19.78 15.41
CA GLY A 285 23.46 -18.41 15.44
C GLY A 285 23.27 -17.63 14.14
N ARG A 286 22.59 -18.18 13.13
CA ARG A 286 22.31 -17.48 11.87
C ARG A 286 21.23 -16.41 12.06
N TRP A 287 21.51 -15.19 11.63
CA TRP A 287 20.54 -14.11 11.62
C TRP A 287 19.52 -14.20 10.46
N TYR A 288 19.72 -15.16 9.54
CA TYR A 288 18.93 -15.44 8.33
C TYR A 288 18.45 -16.89 8.34
N GLY A 289 17.43 -17.19 7.53
CA GLY A 289 16.86 -18.52 7.39
C GLY A 289 15.51 -18.69 8.09
N GLY A 290 14.93 -17.60 8.60
CA GLY A 290 13.57 -17.58 9.14
C GLY A 290 12.51 -17.68 8.05
N HIS A 291 11.28 -17.93 8.47
CA HIS A 291 10.12 -18.05 7.58
C HIS A 291 9.86 -16.74 6.83
N TYR A 292 9.71 -16.81 5.51
CA TYR A 292 9.63 -15.66 4.60
C TYR A 292 10.77 -14.64 4.77
N GLY A 293 11.92 -15.10 5.29
CA GLY A 293 13.10 -14.29 5.54
C GLY A 293 14.07 -14.23 4.35
N TRP A 294 15.31 -13.87 4.64
CA TRP A 294 16.35 -13.63 3.64
C TRP A 294 16.70 -14.83 2.76
N SER A 295 16.59 -16.03 3.28
CA SER A 295 16.86 -17.26 2.51
C SER A 295 15.63 -17.74 1.72
N TRP A 296 14.47 -17.19 2.00
CA TRP A 296 13.22 -17.52 1.32
C TRP A 296 13.17 -16.88 -0.07
N PRO A 297 12.35 -17.40 -1.01
CA PRO A 297 12.24 -16.85 -2.36
C PRO A 297 11.94 -15.36 -2.45
N HIS A 298 11.23 -14.79 -1.49
CA HIS A 298 10.84 -13.38 -1.47
C HIS A 298 11.95 -12.46 -0.93
N GLY A 299 12.78 -12.96 -0.01
CA GLY A 299 13.97 -12.27 0.49
C GLY A 299 13.74 -10.80 0.87
N TRP A 300 14.46 -9.89 0.20
CA TRP A 300 14.35 -8.45 0.43
C TRP A 300 12.91 -7.93 0.32
N TYR A 301 12.11 -8.45 -0.60
CA TYR A 301 10.74 -7.98 -0.78
C TYR A 301 9.92 -8.17 0.50
N SER A 302 9.92 -9.37 1.09
CA SER A 302 9.17 -9.63 2.32
C SER A 302 9.78 -8.93 3.54
N VAL A 303 11.10 -9.04 3.74
CA VAL A 303 11.80 -8.45 4.90
C VAL A 303 11.78 -6.93 4.84
N GLY A 304 12.08 -6.35 3.68
CA GLY A 304 12.11 -4.90 3.48
C GLY A 304 10.74 -4.26 3.60
N SER A 305 9.71 -4.89 3.04
CA SER A 305 8.31 -4.41 3.15
C SER A 305 7.81 -4.42 4.59
N ALA A 306 7.97 -5.54 5.30
CA ALA A 306 7.54 -5.65 6.70
C ALA A 306 8.30 -4.69 7.63
N ALA A 307 9.63 -4.57 7.44
CA ALA A 307 10.43 -3.60 8.19
C ALA A 307 10.01 -2.15 7.90
N ALA A 308 9.66 -1.82 6.65
CA ALA A 308 9.17 -0.50 6.29
C ALA A 308 7.80 -0.21 6.92
N VAL A 309 6.86 -1.15 6.89
CA VAL A 309 5.55 -1.01 7.57
C VAL A 309 5.74 -0.71 9.05
N ALA A 310 6.57 -1.49 9.74
CA ALA A 310 6.84 -1.29 11.17
C ALA A 310 7.56 0.03 11.46
N ALA A 311 8.57 0.37 10.68
CA ALA A 311 9.32 1.61 10.85
C ALA A 311 8.45 2.85 10.66
N LEU A 312 7.61 2.85 9.62
CA LEU A 312 6.64 3.91 9.32
C LEU A 312 5.56 4.00 10.42
N ALA A 313 5.08 2.86 10.92
CA ALA A 313 4.13 2.83 12.03
C ALA A 313 4.73 3.47 13.29
N ALA A 314 5.94 3.07 13.67
CA ALA A 314 6.62 3.61 14.84
C ALA A 314 6.95 5.11 14.69
N ALA A 315 7.44 5.54 13.52
CA ALA A 315 7.68 6.94 13.23
C ALA A 315 6.38 7.77 13.29
N THR A 316 5.26 7.20 12.84
CA THR A 316 3.95 7.86 12.89
C THR A 316 3.44 8.06 14.31
N VAL A 317 3.53 7.04 15.17
CA VAL A 317 3.00 7.15 16.56
C VAL A 317 3.90 7.97 17.46
N THR A 318 5.21 8.00 17.21
CA THR A 318 6.20 8.70 18.05
C THR A 318 6.56 10.08 17.55
N GLY A 319 6.47 10.33 16.25
CA GLY A 319 7.04 11.51 15.59
C GLY A 319 8.57 11.44 15.44
N ASP A 320 9.19 10.29 15.73
CA ASP A 320 10.64 10.08 15.66
C ASP A 320 11.05 9.28 14.40
N ASP A 321 11.60 9.97 13.40
CA ASP A 321 12.14 9.34 12.18
C ASP A 321 13.36 8.45 12.44
N GLY A 322 13.90 8.44 13.65
CA GLY A 322 14.93 7.49 14.07
C GLY A 322 14.48 6.03 13.98
N TYR A 323 13.18 5.76 13.98
CA TYR A 323 12.66 4.40 13.72
C TYR A 323 12.88 3.93 12.28
N LEU A 324 13.03 4.83 11.31
CA LEU A 324 13.35 4.47 9.93
C LEU A 324 14.74 3.82 9.78
N HIS A 325 15.60 3.94 10.81
CA HIS A 325 16.86 3.19 10.88
C HIS A 325 16.67 1.68 11.07
N LEU A 326 15.46 1.20 11.29
CA LEU A 326 15.18 -0.24 11.22
C LEU A 326 15.39 -0.77 9.79
N VAL A 327 15.06 0.02 8.76
CA VAL A 327 15.06 -0.44 7.37
C VAL A 327 16.15 0.20 6.50
N ARG A 328 16.51 1.48 6.74
CA ARG A 328 17.49 2.22 5.92
C ARG A 328 18.85 1.53 5.79
N PRO A 329 19.50 1.02 6.87
CA PRO A 329 20.78 0.34 6.74
C PRO A 329 20.71 -0.98 5.95
N ALA A 330 19.63 -1.73 6.08
CA ALA A 330 19.42 -2.95 5.29
C ALA A 330 19.23 -2.62 3.81
N LEU A 331 18.47 -1.56 3.49
CA LEU A 331 18.32 -1.04 2.13
C LEU A 331 19.68 -0.61 1.55
N ASP A 332 20.48 0.14 2.32
CA ASP A 332 21.82 0.57 1.92
C ASP A 332 22.75 -0.63 1.68
N ALA A 333 22.69 -1.67 2.52
CA ALA A 333 23.46 -2.89 2.35
C ALA A 333 23.08 -3.64 1.05
N VAL A 334 21.79 -3.80 0.79
CA VAL A 334 21.30 -4.44 -0.45
C VAL A 334 21.75 -3.66 -1.69
N ILE A 335 21.66 -2.31 -1.66
CA ILE A 335 22.12 -1.45 -2.76
C ILE A 335 23.65 -1.53 -2.94
N ALA A 336 24.41 -1.56 -1.84
CA ALA A 336 25.87 -1.64 -1.87
C ALA A 336 26.40 -2.96 -2.44
N HIS A 337 25.69 -4.05 -2.23
CA HIS A 337 26.01 -5.36 -2.81
C HIS A 337 25.46 -5.52 -4.25
N GLY A 338 24.76 -4.51 -4.78
CA GLY A 338 24.26 -4.51 -6.14
C GLY A 338 25.36 -4.37 -7.19
N THR A 339 25.12 -4.93 -8.35
CA THR A 339 26.01 -4.87 -9.50
C THR A 339 25.25 -4.52 -10.78
N VAL A 340 25.90 -3.83 -11.71
CA VAL A 340 25.31 -3.52 -13.01
C VAL A 340 25.59 -4.66 -13.96
N MET A 341 24.53 -5.35 -14.38
CA MET A 341 24.61 -6.47 -15.34
C MET A 341 23.32 -6.58 -16.15
N ALA A 342 23.36 -7.32 -17.26
CA ALA A 342 22.15 -7.71 -17.97
C ALA A 342 21.36 -8.70 -17.12
N PHE A 343 20.04 -8.54 -17.09
CA PHE A 343 19.18 -9.39 -16.27
C PHE A 343 19.22 -10.87 -16.71
N THR A 344 19.41 -11.12 -18.00
CA THR A 344 19.62 -12.46 -18.55
C THR A 344 20.86 -13.16 -18.00
N ASP A 345 21.82 -12.40 -17.48
CA ASP A 345 23.09 -12.92 -16.94
C ASP A 345 23.01 -13.09 -15.41
N SER A 346 21.87 -12.76 -14.80
CA SER A 346 21.66 -12.93 -13.37
C SER A 346 21.31 -14.39 -13.03
N ASP A 347 21.60 -14.79 -11.80
CA ASP A 347 21.21 -16.10 -11.25
C ASP A 347 19.81 -16.09 -10.64
N SER A 348 19.01 -15.05 -10.94
CA SER A 348 17.72 -14.87 -10.32
C SER A 348 16.73 -15.97 -10.66
N SER A 349 16.24 -16.64 -9.65
CA SER A 349 15.18 -17.66 -9.76
C SER A 349 13.77 -17.08 -9.63
N ILE A 350 13.61 -16.01 -8.88
CA ILE A 350 12.31 -15.33 -8.66
C ILE A 350 11.88 -14.53 -9.87
N SER A 351 12.80 -13.85 -10.50
CA SER A 351 12.56 -12.88 -11.54
C SER A 351 11.85 -13.44 -12.76
N SER A 352 11.93 -14.73 -12.99
CA SER A 352 11.19 -15.37 -14.08
C SER A 352 9.67 -15.32 -13.91
N LYS A 353 9.18 -15.18 -12.65
CA LYS A 353 7.75 -15.15 -12.35
C LYS A 353 7.28 -13.79 -11.81
N TRP A 354 8.10 -13.10 -11.07
CA TRP A 354 7.65 -12.09 -10.12
C TRP A 354 8.21 -10.68 -10.37
N CYS A 355 9.53 -10.53 -10.44
CA CYS A 355 10.12 -9.22 -10.73
C CYS A 355 9.69 -8.59 -12.06
N PRO A 356 9.41 -9.36 -13.15
CA PRO A 356 8.81 -8.77 -14.34
C PRO A 356 7.39 -8.23 -14.14
N GLN A 357 6.71 -8.63 -13.07
CA GLN A 357 5.38 -8.10 -12.72
C GLN A 357 5.49 -6.81 -11.92
N LEU A 358 6.40 -6.77 -10.93
CA LEU A 358 6.56 -5.65 -10.02
C LEU A 358 7.63 -4.65 -10.47
N GLY A 359 8.57 -5.06 -11.31
CA GLY A 359 9.70 -4.25 -11.74
C GLY A 359 9.76 -4.01 -13.25
N PRO A 360 10.75 -3.27 -13.72
CA PRO A 360 10.98 -3.06 -15.13
C PRO A 360 11.33 -4.37 -15.84
N ALA A 361 10.79 -4.56 -17.04
CA ALA A 361 11.27 -5.59 -17.96
C ALA A 361 12.64 -5.13 -18.49
N VAL A 362 13.71 -5.53 -17.83
CA VAL A 362 15.04 -4.99 -18.09
C VAL A 362 15.76 -5.85 -19.13
N THR A 363 15.93 -5.31 -20.30
CA THR A 363 16.67 -5.93 -21.40
C THR A 363 18.09 -5.35 -21.58
N VAL A 364 18.43 -4.35 -20.79
CA VAL A 364 19.71 -3.63 -20.81
C VAL A 364 20.43 -3.81 -19.48
N PRO A 365 21.78 -3.70 -19.44
CA PRO A 365 22.49 -3.73 -18.17
C PRO A 365 21.98 -2.66 -17.22
N THR A 366 21.60 -3.07 -16.02
CA THR A 366 21.04 -2.22 -14.97
C THR A 366 21.57 -2.64 -13.61
N LEU A 367 21.40 -1.79 -12.61
CA LEU A 367 21.67 -2.18 -11.23
C LEU A 367 20.71 -3.32 -10.83
N LEU A 368 21.28 -4.48 -10.58
CA LEU A 368 20.61 -5.60 -9.92
C LEU A 368 21.12 -5.70 -8.49
N VAL A 369 20.23 -5.91 -7.56
CA VAL A 369 20.54 -6.04 -6.13
C VAL A 369 20.21 -7.45 -5.65
N PRO A 370 20.96 -8.00 -4.68
CA PRO A 370 20.65 -9.31 -4.17
C PRO A 370 19.41 -9.26 -3.28
N PHE A 371 18.44 -10.12 -3.56
CA PHE A 371 17.23 -10.24 -2.73
C PHE A 371 17.41 -11.22 -1.59
N ARG A 372 18.37 -12.14 -1.70
CA ARG A 372 18.48 -13.27 -0.79
C ARG A 372 19.88 -13.38 -0.17
N TYR A 373 19.94 -14.05 1.00
CA TYR A 373 21.18 -14.35 1.72
C TYR A 373 21.19 -15.78 2.23
N SER A 374 22.36 -16.44 2.15
CA SER A 374 22.59 -17.80 2.62
C SER A 374 24.00 -17.94 3.23
N ASP A 375 24.39 -19.15 3.64
CA ASP A 375 25.76 -19.46 4.08
C ASP A 375 26.84 -19.13 3.03
N ARG A 376 26.44 -18.99 1.77
CA ARG A 376 27.32 -18.60 0.64
C ARG A 376 27.37 -17.09 0.40
N GLY A 377 26.66 -16.30 1.20
CA GLY A 377 26.55 -14.85 1.04
C GLY A 377 25.31 -14.41 0.27
N TRP A 378 25.38 -13.20 -0.32
CA TRP A 378 24.30 -12.58 -1.09
C TRP A 378 24.14 -13.24 -2.44
N PHE A 379 22.88 -13.46 -2.86
CA PHE A 379 22.51 -14.08 -4.14
C PHE A 379 21.12 -13.65 -4.60
N ASP A 380 20.67 -14.17 -5.73
CA ASP A 380 19.35 -13.88 -6.34
C ASP A 380 19.20 -12.41 -6.72
N TYR A 381 19.97 -11.98 -7.74
CA TYR A 381 20.08 -10.60 -8.16
C TYR A 381 18.91 -10.16 -9.05
N ASN A 382 18.17 -9.15 -8.60
CA ASN A 382 16.96 -8.65 -9.23
C ASN A 382 17.00 -7.12 -9.36
N PRO A 383 16.22 -6.51 -10.28
CA PRO A 383 15.99 -5.07 -10.27
C PRO A 383 15.45 -4.62 -8.92
N MET A 384 15.94 -3.49 -8.40
CA MET A 384 15.44 -2.94 -7.14
C MET A 384 13.97 -2.54 -7.28
N LEU A 385 13.15 -2.95 -6.32
CA LEU A 385 11.78 -2.47 -6.17
C LEU A 385 11.79 -1.15 -5.43
N THR A 386 11.20 -0.11 -6.01
CA THR A 386 11.31 1.26 -5.50
C THR A 386 10.23 1.66 -4.50
N SER A 387 9.26 0.78 -4.22
CA SER A 387 8.18 1.03 -3.26
C SER A 387 8.67 1.37 -1.86
N VAL A 388 9.62 0.61 -1.31
CA VAL A 388 10.18 0.88 0.03
C VAL A 388 10.95 2.20 0.07
N PRO A 389 11.98 2.46 -0.77
CA PRO A 389 12.69 3.74 -0.74
C PRO A 389 11.78 4.93 -1.03
N MET A 390 10.75 4.77 -1.89
CA MET A 390 9.77 5.81 -2.16
C MET A 390 8.90 6.11 -0.93
N ALA A 391 8.41 5.09 -0.23
CA ALA A 391 7.61 5.27 0.97
C ALA A 391 8.38 5.97 2.11
N LEU A 392 9.67 5.65 2.28
CA LEU A 392 10.55 6.31 3.24
C LEU A 392 10.75 7.79 2.91
N TRP A 393 11.10 8.09 1.65
CA TRP A 393 11.26 9.46 1.19
C TRP A 393 9.96 10.26 1.33
N HIS A 394 8.84 9.70 0.90
CA HIS A 394 7.55 10.37 1.00
C HIS A 394 7.19 10.71 2.45
N HIS A 395 7.44 9.80 3.39
CA HIS A 395 7.14 10.00 4.81
C HIS A 395 8.02 11.07 5.45
N ALA A 396 9.35 10.95 5.28
CA ALA A 396 10.30 11.78 6.02
C ALA A 396 10.67 13.08 5.30
N GLY A 397 10.60 13.12 3.96
CA GLY A 397 11.16 14.23 3.17
C GLY A 397 12.69 14.36 3.28
N ASP A 398 13.37 13.31 3.80
CA ASP A 398 14.79 13.32 4.09
C ASP A 398 15.62 13.39 2.78
N PRO A 399 16.53 14.35 2.64
CA PRO A 399 17.43 14.44 1.48
C PRO A 399 18.24 13.16 1.22
N ALA A 400 18.59 12.40 2.26
CA ALA A 400 19.33 11.14 2.10
C ALA A 400 18.45 10.04 1.45
N ASP A 401 17.15 9.99 1.75
CA ASP A 401 16.23 9.06 1.08
C ASP A 401 16.03 9.44 -0.38
N ARG A 402 15.93 10.75 -0.68
CA ARG A 402 15.92 11.25 -2.06
C ARG A 402 17.20 10.88 -2.81
N GLN A 403 18.36 11.05 -2.17
CA GLN A 403 19.66 10.69 -2.77
C GLN A 403 19.76 9.19 -3.09
N ARG A 404 19.14 8.31 -2.27
CA ARG A 404 19.03 6.88 -2.60
C ARG A 404 18.28 6.64 -3.91
N LEU A 405 17.12 7.29 -4.07
CA LEU A 405 16.34 7.19 -5.31
C LEU A 405 17.10 7.75 -6.52
N GLU A 406 17.77 8.89 -6.39
CA GLU A 406 18.60 9.47 -7.44
C GLU A 406 19.78 8.54 -7.80
N GLY A 407 20.45 7.95 -6.82
CA GLY A 407 21.53 6.97 -7.03
C GLY A 407 21.05 5.66 -7.68
N LEU A 408 19.83 5.21 -7.39
CA LEU A 408 19.19 4.09 -8.10
C LEU A 408 18.91 4.47 -9.55
N ARG A 409 18.37 5.66 -9.80
CA ARG A 409 18.10 6.18 -11.14
C ARG A 409 19.36 6.28 -11.99
N GLU A 410 20.45 6.83 -11.43
CA GLU A 410 21.74 6.98 -12.14
C GLU A 410 22.36 5.65 -12.55
N ARG A 411 22.14 4.59 -11.78
CA ARG A 411 22.64 3.24 -12.03
C ARG A 411 21.68 2.37 -12.83
N SER A 412 20.49 2.88 -13.16
CA SER A 412 19.52 2.21 -14.01
C SER A 412 19.93 2.34 -15.48
N GLY A 413 19.88 1.24 -16.21
CA GLY A 413 20.12 1.24 -17.65
C GLY A 413 18.88 1.59 -18.48
N TYR A 414 17.76 1.92 -17.86
CA TYR A 414 16.50 2.25 -18.50
C TYR A 414 15.98 3.62 -18.05
N ASP A 415 15.08 4.18 -18.86
CA ASP A 415 14.50 5.50 -18.60
C ASP A 415 13.39 5.43 -17.55
N TRP A 416 13.61 6.01 -16.39
CA TRP A 416 12.64 6.10 -15.29
C TRP A 416 11.36 6.87 -15.64
N ARG A 417 11.33 7.62 -16.74
CA ARG A 417 10.13 8.31 -17.22
C ARG A 417 9.13 7.38 -17.90
N THR A 418 9.49 6.12 -18.12
CA THR A 418 8.67 5.17 -18.86
C THR A 418 7.52 4.66 -17.99
N VAL A 419 6.30 4.93 -18.41
CA VAL A 419 5.10 4.30 -17.86
C VAL A 419 4.91 2.94 -18.52
N ARG A 420 4.83 1.91 -17.71
CA ARG A 420 4.65 0.52 -18.13
C ARG A 420 3.17 0.12 -18.09
N SER A 421 2.83 -1.00 -18.71
CA SER A 421 1.53 -1.63 -18.52
C SER A 421 1.45 -2.23 -17.10
N PHE A 422 0.34 -2.09 -16.44
CA PHE A 422 0.05 -2.81 -15.21
C PHE A 422 0.05 -4.32 -15.47
N ARG A 423 0.63 -5.12 -14.57
CA ARG A 423 0.82 -6.56 -14.75
C ARG A 423 0.60 -7.38 -13.49
N SER A 424 0.47 -6.72 -12.34
CA SER A 424 0.36 -7.38 -11.06
C SER A 424 -1.00 -7.15 -10.41
N LYS A 425 -1.34 -7.98 -9.43
CA LYS A 425 -2.52 -7.80 -8.59
C LYS A 425 -2.36 -6.63 -7.62
N GLU A 426 -1.13 -6.31 -7.25
CA GLU A 426 -0.77 -5.21 -6.36
C GLU A 426 -1.03 -3.83 -6.98
N GLU A 427 -1.20 -3.77 -8.30
CA GLU A 427 -1.48 -2.53 -9.04
C GLU A 427 -0.53 -1.39 -8.65
N ALA A 428 0.75 -1.70 -8.63
CA ALA A 428 1.84 -0.82 -8.25
C ALA A 428 3.00 -0.93 -9.25
N GLY A 429 4.07 -0.18 -9.02
CA GLY A 429 5.31 -0.26 -9.80
C GLY A 429 5.54 0.93 -10.72
N HIS A 430 4.88 2.05 -10.47
CA HIS A 430 5.11 3.31 -11.19
C HIS A 430 5.72 4.40 -10.29
N GLU A 431 6.40 4.03 -9.22
CA GLU A 431 7.11 4.98 -8.35
C GLU A 431 8.20 5.74 -9.10
N GLU A 432 8.92 5.07 -10.00
CA GLU A 432 10.01 5.67 -10.78
C GLU A 432 9.52 6.78 -11.72
N PRO A 433 8.51 6.57 -12.61
CA PRO A 433 8.00 7.64 -13.45
C PRO A 433 7.26 8.72 -12.66
N TRP A 434 6.64 8.38 -11.53
CA TRP A 434 6.06 9.37 -10.62
C TRP A 434 7.14 10.24 -9.94
N PHE A 435 8.24 9.64 -9.46
CA PHE A 435 9.38 10.37 -8.91
C PHE A 435 9.95 11.38 -9.92
N THR A 436 10.11 10.96 -11.19
CA THR A 436 10.60 11.87 -12.23
C THR A 436 9.60 12.97 -12.59
N PHE A 437 8.30 12.71 -12.48
CA PHE A 437 7.26 13.74 -12.61
C PHE A 437 7.37 14.78 -11.50
N LEU A 438 7.47 14.36 -10.24
CA LEU A 438 7.63 15.25 -9.09
C LEU A 438 8.94 16.07 -9.16
N ALA A 439 9.97 15.55 -9.82
CA ALA A 439 11.21 16.25 -10.09
C ALA A 439 11.12 17.25 -11.27
N GLY A 440 10.00 17.28 -12.01
CA GLY A 440 9.81 18.12 -13.19
C GLY A 440 10.36 17.55 -14.50
N ASP A 441 10.90 16.32 -14.49
CA ASP A 441 11.55 15.70 -15.65
C ASP A 441 10.59 14.91 -16.55
N ASN A 442 9.33 14.73 -16.14
CA ASN A 442 8.34 13.89 -16.83
C ASN A 442 6.94 14.54 -16.85
N PRO A 443 6.79 15.71 -17.51
CA PRO A 443 5.53 16.48 -17.45
C PRO A 443 4.32 15.74 -18.00
N ASP A 444 4.51 14.80 -18.93
CA ASP A 444 3.43 14.01 -19.56
C ASP A 444 3.03 12.78 -18.73
N TYR A 445 3.61 12.60 -17.54
CA TYR A 445 3.31 11.45 -16.69
C TYR A 445 1.82 11.29 -16.37
N PRO A 446 1.08 12.36 -15.98
CA PRO A 446 -0.33 12.24 -15.63
C PRO A 446 -1.18 11.59 -16.72
N GLU A 447 -1.06 12.03 -17.95
CA GLU A 447 -1.79 11.46 -19.08
C GLU A 447 -1.38 10.02 -19.38
N LYS A 448 -0.08 9.72 -19.30
CA LYS A 448 0.45 8.39 -19.57
C LYS A 448 -0.01 7.35 -18.54
N ILE A 449 0.03 7.69 -17.27
CA ILE A 449 -0.38 6.74 -16.21
C ILE A 449 -1.90 6.53 -16.21
N LEU A 450 -2.68 7.56 -16.46
CA LEU A 450 -4.14 7.45 -16.61
C LEU A 450 -4.51 6.58 -17.82
N ALA A 451 -3.82 6.75 -18.94
CA ALA A 451 -4.02 5.91 -20.13
C ALA A 451 -3.65 4.43 -19.85
N ALA A 452 -2.56 4.18 -19.12
CA ALA A 452 -2.17 2.82 -18.72
C ALA A 452 -3.21 2.18 -17.78
N ALA A 453 -3.71 2.93 -16.79
CA ALA A 453 -4.76 2.47 -15.88
C ALA A 453 -6.07 2.15 -16.62
N GLN A 454 -6.50 3.04 -17.54
CA GLN A 454 -7.67 2.79 -18.40
C GLN A 454 -7.47 1.54 -19.29
N ALA A 455 -6.27 1.34 -19.84
CA ALA A 455 -5.95 0.18 -20.65
C ALA A 455 -6.06 -1.11 -19.82
N GLN A 456 -5.55 -1.12 -18.59
CA GLN A 456 -5.65 -2.25 -17.67
C GLN A 456 -7.12 -2.57 -17.32
N ALA A 457 -7.90 -1.57 -16.94
CA ALA A 457 -9.32 -1.77 -16.63
C ALA A 457 -10.08 -2.37 -17.83
N ARG A 458 -9.83 -1.85 -19.04
CA ARG A 458 -10.41 -2.40 -20.30
C ARG A 458 -9.93 -3.83 -20.59
N HIS A 459 -8.65 -4.13 -20.34
CA HIS A 459 -8.11 -5.47 -20.49
C HIS A 459 -8.82 -6.47 -19.56
N ARG A 460 -9.00 -6.13 -18.31
CA ARG A 460 -9.72 -6.95 -17.32
C ARG A 460 -11.19 -7.12 -17.67
N LEU A 461 -11.87 -6.07 -18.13
CA LEU A 461 -13.22 -6.18 -18.69
C LEU A 461 -13.29 -7.13 -19.89
N ALA A 462 -12.31 -7.09 -20.78
CA ALA A 462 -12.24 -8.03 -21.92
C ALA A 462 -12.01 -9.46 -21.45
N ARG A 463 -11.12 -9.67 -20.47
CA ARG A 463 -10.87 -10.97 -19.84
C ARG A 463 -12.14 -11.55 -19.20
N MET A 464 -12.86 -10.75 -18.42
CA MET A 464 -14.15 -11.16 -17.85
C MET A 464 -15.17 -11.59 -18.90
N ARG A 465 -15.25 -10.85 -20.04
CA ARG A 465 -16.15 -11.23 -21.16
C ARG A 465 -15.71 -12.50 -21.88
N ALA A 466 -14.42 -12.72 -21.99
CA ALA A 466 -13.85 -13.90 -22.64
C ALA A 466 -13.97 -15.15 -21.76
N TYR A 467 -14.06 -14.97 -20.45
CA TYR A 467 -14.25 -16.08 -19.53
C TYR A 467 -15.58 -16.77 -19.80
N ARG A 468 -15.52 -17.97 -20.38
CA ARG A 468 -16.68 -18.81 -20.70
C ARG A 468 -16.92 -19.92 -19.70
N GLY A 469 -16.25 -19.83 -18.57
CA GLY A 469 -16.36 -20.69 -17.43
C GLY A 469 -16.56 -22.17 -17.76
N GLY A 470 -15.52 -22.97 -17.63
CA GLY A 470 -15.70 -24.23 -16.97
C GLY A 470 -16.28 -23.94 -15.57
N ASP A 471 -16.50 -24.91 -14.80
CA ASP A 471 -16.97 -24.69 -13.45
C ASP A 471 -16.05 -23.64 -12.79
N VAL A 472 -16.59 -22.46 -12.46
CA VAL A 472 -15.88 -21.40 -11.73
C VAL A 472 -15.27 -21.98 -10.46
N ALA A 473 -15.90 -23.02 -9.91
CA ALA A 473 -15.44 -23.78 -8.77
C ALA A 473 -14.09 -24.50 -8.97
N GLU A 474 -13.65 -24.74 -10.19
CA GLU A 474 -12.36 -25.39 -10.49
C GLU A 474 -11.26 -24.41 -10.90
N ALA A 475 -11.57 -23.11 -11.00
CA ALA A 475 -10.60 -22.10 -11.35
C ALA A 475 -9.62 -21.85 -10.18
N ASP A 476 -8.41 -21.43 -10.51
CA ASP A 476 -7.45 -20.92 -9.54
C ASP A 476 -7.96 -19.61 -8.94
N ILE A 477 -7.83 -19.42 -7.63
CA ILE A 477 -8.29 -18.21 -6.92
C ILE A 477 -7.72 -16.92 -7.51
N HIS A 478 -6.50 -16.94 -8.00
CA HIS A 478 -5.87 -15.80 -8.66
C HIS A 478 -6.65 -15.30 -9.90
N LEU A 479 -7.59 -16.08 -10.46
CA LEU A 479 -8.46 -15.61 -11.51
C LEU A 479 -9.28 -14.39 -11.06
N TRP A 480 -9.76 -14.37 -9.83
CA TRP A 480 -10.55 -13.27 -9.27
C TRP A 480 -9.71 -12.02 -9.06
N GLN A 481 -8.56 -12.15 -8.42
CA GLN A 481 -7.61 -11.05 -8.24
C GLN A 481 -7.19 -10.44 -9.58
N GLN A 482 -6.81 -11.29 -10.54
CA GLN A 482 -6.42 -10.85 -11.88
C GLN A 482 -7.60 -10.34 -12.72
N SER A 483 -8.82 -10.57 -12.32
CA SER A 483 -10.03 -10.09 -12.99
C SER A 483 -10.64 -8.87 -12.31
N ASN A 484 -10.23 -8.54 -11.09
CA ASN A 484 -10.63 -7.29 -10.43
C ASN A 484 -10.27 -6.10 -11.33
N PRO A 485 -11.26 -5.34 -11.82
CA PRO A 485 -11.02 -4.29 -12.79
C PRO A 485 -10.60 -2.95 -12.17
N VAL A 486 -10.63 -2.83 -10.84
CA VAL A 486 -10.29 -1.60 -10.14
C VAL A 486 -8.77 -1.43 -10.12
N VAL A 487 -8.28 -0.27 -10.52
CA VAL A 487 -6.87 0.13 -10.59
C VAL A 487 -6.75 1.52 -9.98
N THR A 488 -6.04 1.65 -8.88
CA THR A 488 -6.06 2.88 -8.06
C THR A 488 -4.73 3.62 -8.00
N GLU A 489 -3.58 3.02 -8.31
CA GLU A 489 -2.26 3.66 -8.18
C GLU A 489 -2.20 5.03 -8.88
N ALA A 490 -2.67 5.11 -10.15
CA ALA A 490 -2.70 6.37 -10.89
C ALA A 490 -3.45 7.47 -10.14
N LEU A 491 -4.63 7.14 -9.61
CA LEU A 491 -5.46 8.10 -8.86
C LEU A 491 -4.82 8.47 -7.52
N VAL A 492 -4.23 7.52 -6.79
CA VAL A 492 -3.52 7.79 -5.53
C VAL A 492 -2.36 8.75 -5.76
N GLN A 493 -1.50 8.47 -6.74
CA GLN A 493 -0.34 9.30 -7.03
C GLN A 493 -0.73 10.71 -7.50
N LEU A 494 -1.69 10.80 -8.41
CA LEU A 494 -2.07 12.10 -8.99
C LEU A 494 -2.96 12.92 -8.05
N THR A 495 -3.95 12.30 -7.40
CA THR A 495 -4.89 13.08 -6.60
C THR A 495 -4.45 13.26 -5.15
N TRP A 496 -3.91 12.22 -4.52
CA TRP A 496 -3.48 12.29 -3.11
C TRP A 496 -2.01 12.67 -2.94
N GLY A 497 -1.21 12.59 -4.00
CA GLY A 497 0.23 12.84 -3.91
C GLY A 497 0.91 11.86 -2.96
N GLY A 498 0.56 10.59 -3.03
CA GLY A 498 1.12 9.52 -2.22
C GLY A 498 1.54 8.32 -3.08
N PRO A 499 2.49 7.50 -2.62
CA PRO A 499 2.78 6.22 -3.25
C PRO A 499 1.59 5.27 -3.04
N GLN A 500 1.50 4.23 -3.86
CA GLN A 500 0.60 3.12 -3.55
C GLN A 500 1.00 2.50 -2.21
N VAL A 501 0.04 1.96 -1.50
CA VAL A 501 0.25 1.34 -0.20
C VAL A 501 1.29 0.20 -0.30
N ILE A 502 2.12 0.03 0.74
CA ILE A 502 2.96 -1.18 0.84
C ILE A 502 2.02 -2.37 0.99
N TYR A 503 2.01 -3.24 0.00
CA TYR A 503 0.98 -4.26 -0.19
C TYR A 503 0.81 -5.21 1.00
N ASN A 504 1.92 -5.58 1.63
CA ASN A 504 1.94 -6.50 2.77
C ASN A 504 1.62 -5.82 4.11
N GLY A 505 0.53 -5.05 4.18
CA GLY A 505 -0.03 -4.52 5.43
C GLY A 505 0.33 -3.08 5.77
N GLY A 506 0.81 -2.28 4.81
CA GLY A 506 1.04 -0.85 5.03
C GLY A 506 -0.25 -0.05 5.13
N LEU A 507 -0.22 1.09 5.83
CA LEU A 507 -1.28 2.09 5.77
C LEU A 507 -0.97 3.12 4.67
N GLN A 508 -2.03 3.65 4.07
CA GLN A 508 -1.91 4.61 2.98
C GLN A 508 -1.22 5.89 3.42
N GLN A 509 -0.26 6.35 2.65
CA GLN A 509 0.35 7.67 2.77
C GLN A 509 -0.27 8.63 1.75
N ALA A 510 -0.40 9.90 2.11
CA ALA A 510 -0.88 10.94 1.21
C ALA A 510 -0.40 12.32 1.66
N ARG A 511 -0.19 13.23 0.73
CA ARG A 511 0.01 14.67 1.03
C ARG A 511 -1.30 15.35 1.31
N VAL A 512 -2.33 15.01 0.53
CA VAL A 512 -3.68 15.54 0.69
C VAL A 512 -4.73 14.45 0.46
N ARG A 513 -5.91 14.65 1.00
CA ARG A 513 -7.13 13.92 0.66
C ARG A 513 -8.26 14.90 0.47
N TYR A 514 -9.36 14.43 -0.11
CA TYR A 514 -10.49 15.27 -0.43
C TYR A 514 -11.79 14.78 0.19
N TYR A 515 -12.71 15.73 0.42
CA TYR A 515 -14.10 15.43 0.77
C TYR A 515 -15.03 16.27 -0.09
N ASP A 516 -16.11 15.65 -0.54
CA ASP A 516 -17.25 16.36 -1.13
C ASP A 516 -18.04 17.03 0.01
N ALA A 517 -17.92 18.36 0.11
CA ALA A 517 -18.58 19.12 1.17
C ALA A 517 -20.10 19.11 1.04
N THR A 518 -20.64 18.97 -0.18
CA THR A 518 -22.08 18.97 -0.46
C THR A 518 -22.71 17.63 -0.08
N ARG A 519 -22.08 16.52 -0.48
CA ARG A 519 -22.53 15.16 -0.17
C ARG A 519 -22.09 14.67 1.21
N ARG A 520 -21.20 15.41 1.87
CA ARG A 520 -20.62 15.10 3.19
C ARG A 520 -19.98 13.71 3.25
N ARG A 521 -19.14 13.39 2.26
CA ARG A 521 -18.44 12.11 2.14
C ARG A 521 -16.97 12.31 1.75
N PRO A 522 -16.08 11.33 2.00
CA PRO A 522 -14.74 11.36 1.43
C PRO A 522 -14.77 11.22 -0.10
N GLY A 523 -13.73 11.74 -0.73
CA GLY A 523 -13.48 11.70 -2.16
C GLY A 523 -13.79 12.99 -2.90
N LEU A 524 -13.31 13.09 -4.14
CA LEU A 524 -13.59 14.21 -5.03
C LEU A 524 -15.06 14.24 -5.44
N PRO A 525 -15.68 15.42 -5.51
CA PRO A 525 -17.02 15.57 -6.09
C PRO A 525 -17.04 15.14 -7.56
N PRO A 526 -18.21 14.70 -8.08
CA PRO A 526 -18.37 14.45 -9.50
C PRO A 526 -18.03 15.68 -10.33
N GLY A 527 -17.32 15.47 -11.45
CA GLY A 527 -16.86 16.53 -12.34
C GLY A 527 -15.64 17.31 -11.85
N VAL A 528 -15.14 17.05 -10.65
CA VAL A 528 -13.89 17.64 -10.17
C VAL A 528 -12.74 16.68 -10.40
N ALA A 529 -11.63 17.19 -10.95
CA ALA A 529 -10.35 16.50 -11.06
C ALA A 529 -9.29 17.20 -10.20
N ALA A 530 -8.31 16.44 -9.74
CA ALA A 530 -7.23 16.93 -8.87
C ALA A 530 -5.86 16.39 -9.30
N LEU A 531 -4.84 17.26 -9.27
CA LEU A 531 -3.47 16.88 -9.57
C LEU A 531 -2.52 17.44 -8.50
N VAL A 532 -1.82 16.57 -7.82
CA VAL A 532 -0.66 16.93 -7.00
C VAL A 532 0.56 16.97 -7.92
N SER A 533 0.98 18.18 -8.29
CA SER A 533 2.04 18.43 -9.26
C SER A 533 3.40 18.71 -8.63
N GLY A 534 3.48 18.79 -7.31
CA GLY A 534 4.73 19.01 -6.58
C GLY A 534 4.63 18.60 -5.12
N ILE A 535 5.70 18.00 -4.63
CA ILE A 535 5.89 17.61 -3.23
C ILE A 535 7.26 18.05 -2.78
N ASP A 536 7.33 18.74 -1.67
CA ASP A 536 8.56 19.07 -0.97
C ASP A 536 8.44 18.78 0.55
N PRO A 537 9.53 18.89 1.34
CA PRO A 537 9.48 18.61 2.77
C PRO A 537 8.51 19.50 3.57
N GLU A 538 8.18 20.68 3.08
CA GLU A 538 7.36 21.66 3.79
C GLU A 538 6.00 21.91 3.13
N GLY A 539 5.69 21.23 2.01
CA GLY A 539 4.46 21.54 1.32
C GLY A 539 4.12 20.67 0.13
N THR A 540 3.09 21.12 -0.57
CA THR A 540 2.63 20.47 -1.80
C THR A 540 1.91 21.45 -2.72
N VAL A 541 1.94 21.16 -4.01
CA VAL A 541 1.21 21.91 -5.04
C VAL A 541 0.05 21.06 -5.53
N VAL A 542 -1.16 21.62 -5.46
CA VAL A 542 -2.41 20.95 -5.86
C VAL A 542 -3.12 21.79 -6.91
N GLU A 543 -3.53 21.15 -7.98
CA GLU A 543 -4.43 21.74 -8.98
C GLU A 543 -5.80 21.11 -8.85
N LEU A 544 -6.85 21.93 -8.78
CA LEU A 544 -8.25 21.50 -8.78
C LEU A 544 -8.96 22.11 -9.98
N VAL A 545 -9.70 21.26 -10.70
CA VAL A 545 -10.43 21.64 -11.91
C VAL A 545 -11.87 21.18 -11.79
N ASN A 546 -12.81 22.10 -11.94
CA ASN A 546 -14.24 21.77 -12.08
C ASN A 546 -14.61 21.72 -13.57
N LEU A 547 -14.79 20.54 -14.09
CA LEU A 547 -15.19 20.27 -15.48
C LEU A 547 -16.70 20.44 -15.72
N ASP A 548 -17.51 20.54 -14.64
CA ASP A 548 -18.95 20.75 -14.75
C ASP A 548 -19.22 22.16 -15.22
N ALA A 549 -19.96 22.32 -16.33
CA ALA A 549 -20.26 23.60 -16.94
C ALA A 549 -21.41 24.34 -16.26
N GLU A 550 -22.17 23.70 -15.38
CA GLU A 550 -23.40 24.25 -14.80
C GLU A 550 -23.36 24.40 -13.28
N HIS A 551 -22.61 23.53 -12.59
CA HIS A 551 -22.70 23.42 -11.14
C HIS A 551 -21.41 23.80 -10.42
N GLU A 552 -21.54 24.62 -9.39
CA GLU A 552 -20.49 24.84 -8.40
C GLU A 552 -20.22 23.52 -7.62
N ARG A 553 -18.95 23.29 -7.34
CA ARG A 553 -18.50 22.19 -6.47
C ARG A 553 -17.80 22.76 -5.24
N ARG A 554 -17.90 22.04 -4.12
CA ARG A 554 -17.21 22.40 -2.87
C ARG A 554 -16.37 21.23 -2.42
N VAL A 555 -15.08 21.46 -2.35
CA VAL A 555 -14.07 20.46 -1.96
C VAL A 555 -13.45 20.87 -0.64
N ILE A 556 -13.39 19.95 0.32
CA ILE A 556 -12.53 20.12 1.49
C ILE A 556 -11.23 19.38 1.20
N VAL A 557 -10.11 20.09 1.21
CA VAL A 557 -8.76 19.55 1.12
C VAL A 557 -8.28 19.26 2.52
N GLN A 558 -7.93 18.00 2.80
CA GLN A 558 -7.33 17.56 4.04
C GLN A 558 -5.81 17.42 3.87
N ALA A 559 -5.04 17.89 4.80
CA ALA A 559 -3.60 17.72 4.84
C ALA A 559 -3.21 16.39 5.49
N GLY A 560 -2.64 15.49 4.69
CA GLY A 560 -2.26 14.13 5.09
C GLY A 560 -3.35 13.09 4.90
N ALA A 561 -2.98 11.82 4.99
CA ALA A 561 -3.90 10.69 4.90
C ALA A 561 -4.88 10.65 6.08
N PHE A 562 -4.42 11.03 7.28
CA PHE A 562 -5.13 10.94 8.56
C PHE A 562 -5.24 12.30 9.27
N ALA A 563 -5.25 13.42 8.52
CA ALA A 563 -5.25 14.78 9.06
C ALA A 563 -4.06 15.08 9.99
N GLU A 564 -2.95 14.38 9.79
CA GLU A 564 -1.73 14.46 10.60
C GLU A 564 -0.89 15.71 10.32
N HIS A 565 -1.10 16.36 9.18
CA HIS A 565 -0.43 17.62 8.84
C HIS A 565 -1.32 18.83 9.18
N SER A 566 -0.72 20.00 9.28
CA SER A 566 -1.44 21.25 9.45
C SER A 566 -1.10 22.17 8.28
N ILE A 567 -2.10 22.69 7.60
CA ILE A 567 -1.93 23.76 6.61
C ILE A 567 -1.63 25.03 7.41
N GLU A 568 -0.52 25.70 7.09
CA GLU A 568 -0.11 26.95 7.75
C GLU A 568 -0.37 28.16 6.86
N ASP A 569 -0.27 27.96 5.55
CA ASP A 569 -0.31 29.01 4.56
C ASP A 569 -0.75 28.46 3.21
N VAL A 570 -1.50 29.27 2.45
CA VAL A 570 -1.97 28.91 1.13
C VAL A 570 -1.75 30.06 0.18
N ARG A 571 -0.96 29.84 -0.87
CA ARG A 571 -0.94 30.69 -2.05
C ARG A 571 -1.81 30.05 -3.14
N TYR A 572 -2.58 30.85 -3.85
CA TYR A 572 -3.50 30.32 -4.85
C TYR A 572 -3.66 31.25 -6.05
N THR A 573 -3.93 30.66 -7.20
CA THR A 573 -4.19 31.41 -8.42
C THR A 573 -5.61 31.99 -8.41
N ALA A 574 -5.74 33.27 -8.83
CA ALA A 574 -7.01 33.95 -8.98
C ALA A 574 -7.00 34.78 -10.27
N CYS A 575 -8.18 35.06 -10.80
CA CYS A 575 -8.33 36.01 -11.88
C CYS A 575 -8.30 37.45 -11.31
N GLU A 576 -7.61 38.35 -11.98
CA GLU A 576 -7.69 39.78 -11.67
C GLU A 576 -9.08 40.31 -12.05
N ASP A 577 -9.72 41.00 -11.11
CA ASP A 577 -11.13 41.40 -11.25
C ASP A 577 -11.36 42.26 -12.52
N GLY A 578 -12.25 41.79 -13.39
CA GLY A 578 -12.65 42.47 -14.62
C GLY A 578 -11.64 42.46 -15.77
N SER A 579 -10.43 41.92 -15.55
CA SER A 579 -9.34 42.03 -16.54
C SER A 579 -9.56 41.30 -17.86
N TRP A 580 -10.51 40.38 -17.93
CA TRP A 580 -10.73 39.54 -19.12
C TRP A 580 -12.10 39.73 -19.77
N LEU A 581 -12.96 40.59 -19.21
CA LEU A 581 -14.30 40.80 -19.75
C LEU A 581 -14.30 41.54 -21.10
N GLY A 582 -13.17 42.15 -21.45
CA GLY A 582 -13.00 42.80 -22.76
C GLY A 582 -14.01 43.87 -23.11
N ASP A 583 -13.95 44.38 -24.34
CA ASP A 583 -15.01 45.17 -24.94
C ASP A 583 -16.13 44.21 -25.39
N LEU A 584 -17.38 44.55 -25.14
CA LEU A 584 -18.57 43.81 -25.58
C LEU A 584 -18.57 43.45 -27.08
N TYR A 585 -17.77 44.14 -27.87
CA TYR A 585 -17.60 43.90 -29.31
C TYR A 585 -16.32 43.19 -29.68
N ASP A 586 -15.48 42.84 -28.68
CA ASP A 586 -14.27 42.04 -28.93
C ASP A 586 -14.65 40.56 -28.93
N TYR A 587 -14.82 39.99 -30.10
CA TYR A 587 -14.98 38.55 -30.29
C TYR A 587 -13.66 37.76 -30.16
N GLY A 588 -12.59 38.45 -29.76
CA GLY A 588 -11.31 37.84 -29.48
C GLY A 588 -11.34 37.05 -28.16
N HIS A 589 -10.61 35.96 -28.11
CA HIS A 589 -10.44 35.16 -26.90
C HIS A 589 -9.35 35.80 -26.01
N GLY A 590 -9.73 36.81 -25.22
CA GLY A 590 -8.85 37.35 -24.18
C GLY A 590 -8.53 36.29 -23.14
N GLU A 591 -7.26 36.14 -22.79
CA GLU A 591 -6.87 35.32 -21.64
C GLU A 591 -7.04 36.14 -20.36
N PRO A 592 -7.62 35.55 -19.29
CA PRO A 592 -7.70 36.23 -18.01
C PRO A 592 -6.30 36.46 -17.44
N ALA A 593 -6.05 37.66 -16.91
CA ALA A 593 -4.83 37.91 -16.14
C ALA A 593 -4.89 37.10 -14.83
N VAL A 594 -3.98 36.16 -14.67
CA VAL A 594 -3.90 35.33 -13.49
C VAL A 594 -2.89 35.94 -12.52
N VAL A 595 -3.33 36.16 -11.28
CA VAL A 595 -2.52 36.67 -10.17
C VAL A 595 -2.43 35.63 -9.06
N GLU A 596 -1.36 35.68 -8.28
CA GLU A 596 -1.23 34.90 -7.05
C GLU A 596 -1.87 35.68 -5.89
N ARG A 597 -2.70 35.01 -5.11
CA ARG A 597 -3.27 35.50 -3.85
C ARG A 597 -2.82 34.62 -2.71
N HIS A 598 -2.95 35.16 -1.49
CA HIS A 598 -2.54 34.51 -0.26
C HIS A 598 -3.71 34.43 0.73
N ALA A 599 -3.77 33.34 1.51
CA ALA A 599 -4.68 33.18 2.62
C ALA A 599 -4.00 32.44 3.77
N ASP A 600 -4.13 33.00 4.98
CA ASP A 600 -3.70 32.32 6.21
C ASP A 600 -4.67 31.16 6.48
N ALA A 601 -4.17 29.96 6.48
CA ALA A 601 -4.90 28.76 6.87
C ALA A 601 -4.27 28.17 8.14
N ARG A 602 -5.08 27.63 9.03
CA ARG A 602 -4.59 26.96 10.24
C ARG A 602 -5.41 25.72 10.53
N GLY A 603 -4.78 24.57 10.39
CA GLY A 603 -5.42 23.30 10.70
C GLY A 603 -5.33 22.30 9.54
N PRO A 604 -5.96 21.15 9.69
CA PRO A 604 -5.82 20.06 8.71
C PRO A 604 -6.76 20.18 7.50
N TRP A 605 -7.67 21.17 7.47
CA TRP A 605 -8.69 21.29 6.42
C TRP A 605 -8.78 22.70 5.84
N LEU A 606 -8.96 22.74 4.53
CA LEU A 606 -9.20 23.94 3.74
C LEU A 606 -10.40 23.70 2.84
N THR A 607 -11.37 24.61 2.82
CA THR A 607 -12.50 24.55 1.88
C THR A 607 -12.20 25.33 0.61
N VAL A 608 -12.45 24.71 -0.55
CA VAL A 608 -12.33 25.32 -1.86
C VAL A 608 -13.67 25.26 -2.57
N ARG A 609 -14.18 26.44 -2.95
CA ARG A 609 -15.35 26.58 -3.82
C ARG A 609 -14.88 26.68 -5.25
N LEU A 610 -15.40 25.82 -6.09
CA LEU A 610 -15.11 25.73 -7.52
C LEU A 610 -16.40 26.05 -8.30
N PRO A 611 -16.65 27.32 -8.68
CA PRO A 611 -17.72 27.63 -9.61
C PRO A 611 -17.66 26.77 -10.87
N ALA A 612 -18.74 26.67 -11.61
CA ALA A 612 -18.77 25.93 -12.87
C ALA A 612 -17.64 26.39 -13.81
N SER A 613 -17.00 25.46 -14.50
CA SER A 613 -15.90 25.71 -15.45
C SER A 613 -14.79 26.61 -14.87
N THR A 614 -14.30 26.29 -13.68
CA THR A 614 -13.17 27.01 -13.07
C THR A 614 -12.04 26.07 -12.66
N ARG A 615 -10.86 26.64 -12.49
CA ARG A 615 -9.67 25.96 -11.96
C ARG A 615 -8.97 26.81 -10.91
N VAL A 616 -8.21 26.17 -10.04
CA VAL A 616 -7.31 26.81 -9.07
C VAL A 616 -6.07 25.98 -8.86
N ARG A 617 -4.93 26.64 -8.76
CA ARG A 617 -3.67 26.04 -8.30
C ARG A 617 -3.42 26.53 -6.88
N LEU A 618 -3.22 25.59 -5.97
CA LEU A 618 -2.92 25.81 -4.56
C LEU A 618 -1.47 25.43 -4.29
N THR A 619 -0.71 26.32 -3.67
CA THR A 619 0.58 25.99 -3.07
C THR A 619 0.39 26.01 -1.56
N LEU A 620 0.37 24.81 -0.98
CA LEU A 620 0.11 24.60 0.45
C LEU A 620 1.44 24.50 1.19
N ARG A 621 1.66 25.35 2.19
CA ARG A 621 2.72 25.13 3.16
C ARG A 621 2.17 24.32 4.33
N LEU A 622 2.84 23.22 4.65
CA LEU A 622 2.39 22.25 5.62
C LEU A 622 3.38 22.14 6.79
N ALA A 623 2.88 22.21 8.01
CA ALA A 623 3.59 21.68 9.16
C ALA A 623 3.36 20.16 9.19
N MET A 624 4.39 19.42 8.77
CA MET A 624 4.33 17.98 8.64
C MET A 624 4.20 17.31 10.00
N ARG A 625 3.29 16.34 10.11
CA ARG A 625 3.07 15.54 11.33
C ARG A 625 2.88 16.37 12.61
N ALA A 626 2.32 17.57 12.45
CA ALA A 626 2.07 18.51 13.57
C ALA A 626 0.88 18.10 14.45
N ARG A 627 0.14 17.09 14.04
CA ARG A 627 -1.09 16.63 14.68
C ARG A 627 -1.05 15.11 14.86
N ARG A 628 -1.78 14.62 15.86
CA ARG A 628 -2.02 13.18 15.98
C ARG A 628 -2.87 12.72 14.80
N PRO A 629 -2.43 11.68 14.08
CA PRO A 629 -3.25 11.03 13.05
C PRO A 629 -4.61 10.60 13.59
N SER A 630 -5.65 10.79 12.77
CA SER A 630 -7.03 10.44 13.14
C SER A 630 -7.87 10.19 11.90
N TYR A 631 -8.81 9.27 11.96
CA TYR A 631 -9.86 9.08 10.96
C TYR A 631 -11.02 10.09 11.09
N MET A 632 -10.89 11.10 11.94
CA MET A 632 -11.92 12.13 12.14
C MET A 632 -12.22 12.81 10.80
N SER A 633 -13.50 12.84 10.45
CA SER A 633 -14.02 13.57 9.30
C SER A 633 -14.11 15.07 9.55
N PRO A 634 -13.93 15.94 8.56
CA PRO A 634 -14.19 17.37 8.70
C PRO A 634 -15.66 17.68 9.10
N PHE A 635 -16.55 16.71 8.96
CA PHE A 635 -17.98 16.83 9.29
C PHE A 635 -18.31 16.47 10.76
N ASP A 636 -17.38 15.89 11.51
CA ASP A 636 -17.58 15.43 12.90
C ASP A 636 -17.22 16.49 13.95
N GLN A 637 -16.95 17.75 13.54
CA GLN A 637 -16.58 18.81 14.45
C GLN A 637 -17.75 19.26 15.34
N PRO A 638 -17.51 19.51 16.66
CA PRO A 638 -18.53 20.08 17.53
C PRO A 638 -18.89 21.50 17.03
N GLY A 639 -20.04 21.65 16.43
CA GLY A 639 -20.58 22.91 15.86
C GLY A 639 -21.29 22.76 14.53
N GLY A 640 -21.17 21.65 13.83
CA GLY A 640 -21.99 21.30 12.70
C GLY A 640 -23.32 20.70 13.19
N SER A 641 -24.41 21.43 13.08
CA SER A 641 -25.75 20.89 13.31
C SER A 641 -25.95 19.65 12.43
N ARG A 642 -26.28 18.51 13.07
CA ARG A 642 -26.75 17.30 12.41
C ARG A 642 -28.03 17.58 11.63
#